data_ea2e2b8098b00ad3a21603204608c565
#
_entry.id   ea2e2b8098b00ad3a21603204608c565
#
_cell.length_a   1.000
_cell.length_b   1.000
_cell.length_c   1.000
_cell.angle_alpha   90.00
_cell.angle_beta   90.00
_cell.angle_gamma   90.00
#
_symmetry.space_group_name_H-M   'P 1'
#
loop_
_entity.id
_entity.type
_entity.pdbx_description
1 polymer ?
#
loop_
_entity_poly.entity_id
_entity_poly.type
_entity_poly.pdbx_seq_one_letter_code
_entity_poly.pdbx_strand_id
1 'polypeptide(L)'
;ESDSPYVYETQFHSPEGGVEDFTVSGDSVYYSTFDGEFYQWTPGGEAKKLDIEPFMEETDSRLLQADLQGNLYVFYRVPNPPNSASYYLVKYAAAGKELARQNVSLLTSQFSPYETAVDGEGRLYLKGIDKLLLFDGTCNYVGTLEAPEGENPIWLTGDAAGHVYCDLYNSQDNDIIREVVWGGEASGDGQGGSPQDSQTASFGDSLGETVPGSYLAAYGEDRFLTYGDNALYLYDAAADTQRLLLQWASCAIDPASVKRIATLADGRIVARLEEDQGSGELAVVKEVPRDQATEKETITLGVLQAGNSHLLRCISQFNRNSTDYRIEVREYYDTYLASGQAEAREEARTALHMDISSGRCPDLLVLEYDDLEAYAAKGLLEDLAPYLEEDGELELADNVIEAYTFHGKLCALPGALQIRTLAGRTERLGELGDAAGWTLEEMMEFIDSNPDSTVFSADAGQLLEYSLVFNQSHFVDWEAHTCDFTSDEFIRLLEFCGRFSDRKGTEGAEVLDMMERSNTALLHEVELVRPQDITMLAQILGTEDISYVGFPTVDGRAGSLLEDCGGTCAISAKSKHKEQAWAFVELLLTGWENPPKSYSALKGTKGFPTELGTRERYFAKVSENPYRIGEDGEIIMEGGKPMRYAYHTASSRTMQVFFYTPLPEETDLICTLLDSSTTARGGGQISSIVAQEAASYFSGQKTATDVATLIQNRVSIYLEEQN
;
A
#
# COMPACT_ATOMS: atom_id res chain seq x y z
N GLU A 1 13.57 16.64 4.50
CA GLU A 1 14.84 15.84 4.44
C GLU A 1 15.96 16.51 3.66
N SER A 2 15.70 17.34 2.65
CA SER A 2 16.75 18.07 1.90
C SER A 2 17.62 18.99 2.78
N ASP A 3 17.15 19.37 3.96
CA ASP A 3 17.88 20.16 4.96
C ASP A 3 18.58 19.28 6.04
N SER A 4 18.44 17.96 5.96
CA SER A 4 19.12 17.04 6.88
C SER A 4 20.63 17.11 6.67
N PRO A 5 21.44 17.21 7.74
CA PRO A 5 22.89 17.14 7.65
C PRO A 5 23.41 15.74 7.29
N TYR A 6 22.52 14.74 7.24
CA TYR A 6 22.82 13.34 6.94
C TYR A 6 22.07 12.87 5.71
N VAL A 7 22.61 11.86 5.06
CA VAL A 7 21.96 11.03 4.04
C VAL A 7 22.13 9.56 4.40
N TYR A 8 21.31 8.70 3.81
CA TYR A 8 21.43 7.26 3.97
C TYR A 8 22.02 6.65 2.70
N GLU A 9 23.06 5.85 2.86
CA GLU A 9 23.68 5.07 1.79
C GLU A 9 23.36 3.60 1.99
N THR A 10 23.05 2.90 0.90
CA THR A 10 22.66 1.50 0.92
C THR A 10 23.70 0.65 0.19
N GLN A 11 24.13 -0.42 0.85
CA GLN A 11 24.93 -1.49 0.28
C GLN A 11 24.03 -2.73 0.07
N PHE A 12 23.93 -3.21 -1.15
CA PHE A 12 23.19 -4.42 -1.47
C PHE A 12 24.11 -5.64 -1.48
N HIS A 13 23.56 -6.79 -1.07
CA HIS A 13 24.21 -8.10 -1.10
C HIS A 13 23.23 -9.15 -1.61
N SER A 14 23.45 -9.61 -2.84
CA SER A 14 22.59 -10.53 -3.59
C SER A 14 23.37 -11.82 -3.84
N PRO A 15 23.38 -12.80 -2.90
CA PRO A 15 24.10 -14.05 -3.08
C PRO A 15 23.44 -14.94 -4.11
N GLU A 16 24.23 -15.80 -4.73
CA GLU A 16 23.69 -16.93 -5.52
C GLU A 16 22.83 -17.82 -4.62
N GLY A 17 21.64 -18.21 -5.09
CA GLY A 17 20.63 -18.93 -4.30
C GLY A 17 19.70 -18.05 -3.47
N GLY A 18 19.86 -16.73 -3.50
CA GLY A 18 19.01 -15.77 -2.78
C GLY A 18 19.05 -15.90 -1.25
N VAL A 19 18.54 -14.93 -0.51
CA VAL A 19 18.47 -14.97 0.96
C VAL A 19 17.09 -15.43 1.42
N GLU A 20 17.02 -16.59 2.06
CA GLU A 20 15.78 -17.12 2.63
C GLU A 20 15.44 -16.42 3.97
N ASP A 21 16.40 -16.35 4.90
CA ASP A 21 16.26 -15.62 6.17
C ASP A 21 17.62 -15.12 6.66
N PHE A 22 17.61 -14.19 7.61
CA PHE A 22 18.81 -13.63 8.19
C PHE A 22 18.64 -13.27 9.67
N THR A 23 19.77 -13.11 10.35
CA THR A 23 19.87 -12.58 11.71
C THR A 23 21.20 -11.82 11.87
N VAL A 24 21.36 -11.08 12.96
CA VAL A 24 22.56 -10.33 13.26
C VAL A 24 23.14 -10.71 14.62
N SER A 25 24.46 -10.64 14.74
CA SER A 25 25.16 -10.71 16.02
C SER A 25 26.42 -9.84 15.94
N GLY A 26 26.51 -8.82 16.80
CA GLY A 26 27.55 -7.80 16.71
C GLY A 26 27.52 -7.06 15.37
N ASP A 27 28.64 -7.07 14.64
CA ASP A 27 28.76 -6.45 13.31
C ASP A 27 28.61 -7.44 12.16
N SER A 28 28.21 -8.68 12.47
CA SER A 28 28.03 -9.76 11.49
C SER A 28 26.58 -10.03 11.21
N VAL A 29 26.28 -10.27 9.92
CA VAL A 29 25.02 -10.80 9.42
C VAL A 29 25.20 -12.28 9.15
N TYR A 30 24.30 -13.11 9.67
CA TYR A 30 24.17 -14.52 9.34
C TYR A 30 22.94 -14.72 8.49
N TYR A 31 23.04 -15.46 7.40
CA TYR A 31 21.89 -15.71 6.54
C TYR A 31 21.88 -17.14 5.99
N SER A 32 20.68 -17.64 5.68
CA SER A 32 20.45 -18.86 4.90
C SER A 32 20.05 -18.51 3.48
N THR A 33 20.38 -19.40 2.54
CA THR A 33 19.88 -19.32 1.16
C THR A 33 18.76 -20.33 0.92
N PHE A 34 17.96 -20.12 -0.12
CA PHE A 34 16.91 -21.07 -0.51
C PHE A 34 17.48 -22.46 -0.86
N ASP A 35 18.76 -22.54 -1.25
CA ASP A 35 19.47 -23.81 -1.47
C ASP A 35 19.89 -24.51 -0.18
N GLY A 36 19.65 -23.90 0.99
CA GLY A 36 19.94 -24.47 2.30
C GLY A 36 21.37 -24.29 2.79
N GLU A 37 22.09 -23.37 2.22
CA GLU A 37 23.42 -23.01 2.66
C GLU A 37 23.39 -21.87 3.67
N PHE A 38 24.39 -21.81 4.57
CA PHE A 38 24.49 -20.82 5.63
C PHE A 38 25.76 -20.02 5.48
N TYR A 39 25.67 -18.72 5.72
CA TYR A 39 26.78 -17.81 5.57
C TYR A 39 26.88 -16.82 6.75
N GLN A 40 28.12 -16.41 7.03
CA GLN A 40 28.42 -15.25 7.84
C GLN A 40 28.99 -14.16 6.93
N TRP A 41 28.45 -12.96 7.04
CA TRP A 41 28.85 -11.80 6.25
C TRP A 41 29.03 -10.59 7.14
N THR A 42 30.18 -9.92 7.02
CA THR A 42 30.38 -8.58 7.59
C THR A 42 30.25 -7.60 6.45
N PRO A 43 29.29 -6.64 6.49
CA PRO A 43 29.09 -5.68 5.40
C PRO A 43 30.38 -4.95 5.01
N GLY A 44 30.67 -4.93 3.69
CA GLY A 44 31.92 -4.42 3.14
C GLY A 44 32.99 -5.50 2.90
N GLY A 45 32.82 -6.72 3.41
CA GLY A 45 33.70 -7.86 3.20
C GLY A 45 33.06 -8.97 2.36
N GLU A 46 33.78 -10.07 2.21
CA GLU A 46 33.28 -11.28 1.57
C GLU A 46 32.44 -12.13 2.54
N ALA A 47 31.38 -12.75 2.03
CA ALA A 47 30.59 -13.71 2.79
C ALA A 47 31.34 -15.04 2.93
N LYS A 48 31.36 -15.57 4.14
CA LYS A 48 31.99 -16.83 4.48
C LYS A 48 30.92 -17.91 4.68
N LYS A 49 30.98 -18.97 3.89
CA LYS A 49 30.14 -20.15 4.07
C LYS A 49 30.44 -20.83 5.41
N LEU A 50 29.41 -21.20 6.16
CA LEU A 50 29.50 -21.96 7.40
C LEU A 50 29.45 -23.46 7.09
N ASP A 51 30.19 -24.26 7.90
CA ASP A 51 30.26 -25.72 7.78
C ASP A 51 29.07 -26.35 8.53
N ILE A 52 27.86 -26.11 8.04
CA ILE A 52 26.63 -26.68 8.58
C ILE A 52 26.18 -27.77 7.60
N GLU A 53 26.18 -29.03 8.07
CA GLU A 53 25.69 -30.16 7.30
C GLU A 53 24.19 -30.01 7.00
N PRO A 54 23.72 -30.44 5.81
CA PRO A 54 22.30 -30.43 5.46
C PRO A 54 21.48 -31.19 6.50
N PHE A 55 20.42 -30.55 7.00
CA PHE A 55 19.62 -31.10 8.08
C PHE A 55 18.82 -32.35 7.66
N MET A 56 18.07 -32.24 6.55
CA MET A 56 17.29 -33.28 5.87
C MET A 56 17.12 -32.94 4.39
N GLU A 57 16.91 -33.97 3.52
CA GLU A 57 16.77 -33.75 2.07
C GLU A 57 15.50 -32.96 1.68
N GLU A 58 14.44 -33.03 2.50
CA GLU A 58 13.13 -32.40 2.21
C GLU A 58 12.80 -31.28 3.19
N THR A 59 13.76 -30.43 3.55
CA THR A 59 13.49 -29.23 4.36
C THR A 59 13.00 -28.09 3.49
N ASP A 60 11.82 -27.53 3.79
CA ASP A 60 11.18 -26.50 2.96
C ASP A 60 11.28 -25.06 3.50
N SER A 61 11.66 -24.88 4.75
CA SER A 61 11.96 -23.55 5.27
C SER A 61 12.94 -23.58 6.45
N ARG A 62 13.72 -22.50 6.59
CA ARG A 62 14.72 -22.29 7.63
C ARG A 62 14.61 -20.87 8.15
N LEU A 63 14.41 -20.74 9.45
CA LEU A 63 14.34 -19.45 10.12
C LEU A 63 15.49 -19.33 11.10
N LEU A 64 16.15 -18.18 11.08
CA LEU A 64 17.39 -17.93 11.79
C LEU A 64 17.23 -16.97 12.97
N GLN A 65 17.92 -17.31 14.07
CA GLN A 65 18.20 -16.38 15.15
C GLN A 65 19.63 -16.59 15.66
N ALA A 66 20.29 -15.54 16.13
CA ALA A 66 21.65 -15.65 16.69
C ALA A 66 21.69 -15.16 18.13
N ASP A 67 22.54 -15.79 18.95
CA ASP A 67 22.92 -15.21 20.26
C ASP A 67 24.12 -14.25 20.13
N LEU A 68 24.47 -13.56 21.22
CA LEU A 68 25.58 -12.61 21.24
C LEU A 68 26.95 -13.22 20.97
N GLN A 69 27.08 -14.55 21.08
CA GLN A 69 28.29 -15.31 20.78
C GLN A 69 28.35 -15.77 19.32
N GLY A 70 27.31 -15.47 18.52
CA GLY A 70 27.17 -15.87 17.12
C GLY A 70 26.75 -17.34 16.95
N ASN A 71 26.27 -18.02 18.01
CA ASN A 71 25.65 -19.32 17.83
C ASN A 71 24.27 -19.13 17.17
N LEU A 72 23.96 -20.01 16.21
CA LEU A 72 22.73 -19.93 15.43
C LEU A 72 21.67 -20.88 15.96
N TYR A 73 20.46 -20.38 16.12
CA TYR A 73 19.25 -21.17 16.33
C TYR A 73 18.50 -21.23 15.01
N VAL A 74 18.28 -22.43 14.52
CA VAL A 74 17.62 -22.65 13.23
C VAL A 74 16.36 -23.47 13.46
N PHE A 75 15.22 -22.93 12.99
CA PHE A 75 13.98 -23.68 12.89
C PHE A 75 13.88 -24.32 11.51
N TYR A 76 13.75 -25.64 11.50
CA TYR A 76 13.52 -26.40 10.28
C TYR A 76 12.08 -26.87 10.24
N ARG A 77 11.40 -26.61 9.13
CA ARG A 77 10.14 -27.22 8.77
C ARG A 77 10.39 -28.34 7.78
N VAL A 78 10.00 -29.56 8.15
CA VAL A 78 10.16 -30.76 7.34
C VAL A 78 8.78 -31.27 6.96
N PRO A 79 8.40 -31.26 5.68
CA PRO A 79 7.09 -31.72 5.23
C PRO A 79 6.91 -33.21 5.52
N ASN A 80 5.72 -33.59 5.98
CA ASN A 80 5.28 -34.98 6.11
C ASN A 80 4.03 -35.20 5.25
N PRO A 81 4.14 -35.67 4.02
CA PRO A 81 2.99 -35.91 3.16
C PRO A 81 1.94 -36.81 3.81
N PRO A 82 0.60 -36.61 3.61
CA PRO A 82 0.07 -35.72 2.62
C PRO A 82 -0.19 -34.25 3.13
N ASN A 83 -0.28 -33.94 4.41
CA ASN A 83 -0.70 -32.59 4.85
C ASN A 83 -0.18 -32.24 6.25
N SER A 84 0.98 -32.73 6.67
CA SER A 84 1.57 -32.40 7.97
C SER A 84 3.04 -31.99 7.83
N ALA A 85 3.61 -31.43 8.88
CA ALA A 85 5.04 -31.15 8.94
C ALA A 85 5.59 -31.43 10.35
N SER A 86 6.85 -31.78 10.42
CA SER A 86 7.61 -31.82 11.66
C SER A 86 8.47 -30.57 11.79
N TYR A 87 8.65 -30.11 13.02
CA TYR A 87 9.43 -28.93 13.31
C TYR A 87 10.58 -29.26 14.26
N TYR A 88 11.75 -28.74 13.93
CA TYR A 88 12.94 -28.95 14.73
C TYR A 88 13.61 -27.62 15.04
N LEU A 89 14.04 -27.47 16.30
CA LEU A 89 14.91 -26.39 16.72
C LEU A 89 16.31 -26.95 16.90
N VAL A 90 17.28 -26.38 16.19
CA VAL A 90 18.69 -26.81 16.22
C VAL A 90 19.58 -25.63 16.55
N LYS A 91 20.49 -25.82 17.51
CA LYS A 91 21.52 -24.84 17.83
C LYS A 91 22.87 -25.27 17.22
N TYR A 92 23.50 -24.36 16.51
CA TYR A 92 24.83 -24.50 15.96
C TYR A 92 25.79 -23.52 16.62
N ALA A 93 27.03 -23.93 16.85
CA ALA A 93 28.11 -22.99 17.17
C ALA A 93 28.36 -22.06 15.97
N ALA A 94 28.96 -20.88 16.20
CA ALA A 94 29.33 -19.93 15.17
C ALA A 94 30.16 -20.52 14.01
N ALA A 95 30.89 -21.62 14.24
CA ALA A 95 31.65 -22.33 13.24
C ALA A 95 30.85 -23.41 12.48
N GLY A 96 29.57 -23.61 12.78
CA GLY A 96 28.68 -24.57 12.10
C GLY A 96 28.47 -25.90 12.83
N LYS A 97 29.20 -26.19 13.90
CA LYS A 97 29.03 -27.45 14.64
C LYS A 97 27.70 -27.47 15.40
N GLU A 98 26.89 -28.51 15.24
CA GLU A 98 25.69 -28.75 16.02
C GLU A 98 25.98 -28.86 17.52
N LEU A 99 25.29 -28.14 18.35
CA LEU A 99 25.41 -28.13 19.81
C LEU A 99 24.20 -28.78 20.49
N ALA A 100 22.97 -28.56 19.94
CA ALA A 100 21.73 -29.10 20.50
C ALA A 100 20.70 -29.27 19.40
N ARG A 101 19.74 -30.20 19.59
CA ARG A 101 18.61 -30.45 18.69
C ARG A 101 17.39 -30.91 19.47
N GLN A 102 16.24 -30.31 19.16
CA GLN A 102 14.96 -30.68 19.72
C GLN A 102 13.87 -30.80 18.67
N ASN A 103 13.02 -31.82 18.79
CA ASN A 103 11.79 -31.89 18.02
C ASN A 103 10.70 -31.09 18.78
N VAL A 104 10.21 -30.01 18.16
CA VAL A 104 9.22 -29.07 18.74
C VAL A 104 7.85 -29.21 18.10
N SER A 105 7.62 -30.25 17.32
CA SER A 105 6.38 -30.48 16.55
C SER A 105 5.12 -30.49 17.42
N LEU A 106 5.21 -30.93 18.67
CA LEU A 106 4.08 -30.93 19.61
C LEU A 106 3.65 -29.52 20.07
N LEU A 107 4.51 -28.52 19.89
CA LEU A 107 4.28 -27.14 20.28
C LEU A 107 3.76 -26.28 19.10
N THR A 108 3.82 -26.79 17.86
CA THR A 108 3.61 -25.99 16.62
C THR A 108 2.21 -25.40 16.47
N SER A 109 1.19 -25.95 17.14
CA SER A 109 -0.14 -25.34 17.18
C SER A 109 -0.25 -24.12 18.10
N GLN A 110 0.83 -23.78 18.82
CA GLN A 110 0.82 -22.77 19.88
C GLN A 110 1.73 -21.58 19.62
N PHE A 111 2.56 -21.61 18.56
CA PHE A 111 3.50 -20.52 18.29
C PHE A 111 3.71 -20.26 16.80
N SER A 112 4.20 -19.04 16.50
CA SER A 112 4.75 -18.67 15.20
C SER A 112 6.27 -18.66 15.28
N PRO A 113 6.99 -19.45 14.48
CA PRO A 113 8.45 -19.45 14.50
C PRO A 113 9.06 -18.17 13.89
N TYR A 114 8.23 -17.30 13.27
CA TYR A 114 8.70 -16.08 12.61
C TYR A 114 9.03 -14.95 13.57
N GLU A 115 8.44 -14.93 14.77
CA GLU A 115 8.72 -13.94 15.80
C GLU A 115 9.47 -14.62 16.94
N THR A 116 10.76 -14.36 16.98
CA THR A 116 11.70 -14.98 17.93
C THR A 116 12.72 -13.97 18.42
N ALA A 117 13.22 -14.16 19.66
CA ALA A 117 14.33 -13.42 20.19
C ALA A 117 15.23 -14.33 21.04
N VAL A 118 16.51 -13.98 21.17
CA VAL A 118 17.48 -14.65 22.03
C VAL A 118 18.10 -13.63 22.96
N ASP A 119 18.17 -13.96 24.26
CA ASP A 119 18.78 -13.10 25.25
C ASP A 119 20.31 -13.26 25.35
N GLY A 120 20.93 -12.43 26.19
CA GLY A 120 22.40 -12.42 26.40
C GLY A 120 22.98 -13.72 26.93
N GLU A 121 22.18 -14.59 27.53
CA GLU A 121 22.57 -15.91 28.04
C GLU A 121 22.26 -17.03 27.03
N GLY A 122 21.72 -16.69 25.86
CA GLY A 122 21.39 -17.66 24.79
C GLY A 122 20.10 -18.43 25.05
N ARG A 123 19.16 -17.86 25.83
CA ARG A 123 17.81 -18.42 25.98
C ARG A 123 16.93 -17.89 24.87
N LEU A 124 16.07 -18.75 24.33
CA LEU A 124 15.23 -18.45 23.18
C LEU A 124 13.78 -18.25 23.59
N TYR A 125 13.17 -17.24 23.03
CA TYR A 125 11.77 -16.86 23.21
C TYR A 125 11.05 -16.98 21.87
N LEU A 126 9.91 -17.68 21.84
CA LEU A 126 9.04 -17.80 20.67
C LEU A 126 7.68 -17.19 20.98
N LYS A 127 7.18 -16.39 20.05
CA LYS A 127 5.81 -15.86 20.15
C LYS A 127 4.78 -16.96 19.93
N GLY A 128 3.90 -17.15 20.92
CA GLY A 128 2.65 -17.89 20.79
C GLY A 128 1.48 -16.99 20.37
N ILE A 129 0.26 -17.51 20.50
CA ILE A 129 -0.96 -16.75 20.18
C ILE A 129 -1.22 -15.68 21.26
N ASP A 130 -1.15 -16.05 22.52
CA ASP A 130 -1.46 -15.24 23.70
C ASP A 130 -0.33 -15.29 24.76
N LYS A 131 0.82 -15.85 24.41
CA LYS A 131 1.93 -16.13 25.34
C LYS A 131 3.25 -16.28 24.60
N LEU A 132 4.35 -16.28 25.36
CA LEU A 132 5.67 -16.66 24.88
C LEU A 132 6.02 -18.09 25.32
N LEU A 133 6.65 -18.84 24.43
CA LEU A 133 7.26 -20.13 24.75
C LEU A 133 8.75 -19.92 25.03
N LEU A 134 9.22 -20.51 26.12
CA LEU A 134 10.55 -20.30 26.67
C LEU A 134 11.42 -21.54 26.49
N PHE A 135 12.65 -21.33 26.00
CA PHE A 135 13.65 -22.39 25.82
C PHE A 135 14.94 -21.98 26.49
N ASP A 136 15.63 -22.94 27.11
CA ASP A 136 16.95 -22.70 27.66
C ASP A 136 18.05 -22.63 26.57
N GLY A 137 19.29 -22.27 26.96
CA GLY A 137 20.42 -22.18 26.04
C GLY A 137 20.82 -23.46 25.35
N THR A 138 20.21 -24.61 25.67
CA THR A 138 20.39 -25.95 25.07
C THR A 138 19.16 -26.43 24.28
N CYS A 139 18.26 -25.50 23.94
CA CYS A 139 17.02 -25.72 23.19
C CYS A 139 15.96 -26.57 23.91
N ASN A 140 16.07 -26.81 25.23
CA ASN A 140 15.02 -27.50 25.96
C ASN A 140 13.87 -26.52 26.26
N TYR A 141 12.65 -26.96 26.00
CA TYR A 141 11.45 -26.22 26.39
C TYR A 141 11.36 -26.19 27.91
N VAL A 142 11.21 -24.99 28.51
CA VAL A 142 11.20 -24.79 29.97
C VAL A 142 9.87 -24.26 30.48
N GLY A 143 8.99 -23.76 29.61
CA GLY A 143 7.65 -23.30 30.01
C GLY A 143 7.08 -22.22 29.12
N THR A 144 6.03 -21.57 29.59
CA THR A 144 5.37 -20.43 28.94
C THR A 144 5.39 -19.21 29.85
N LEU A 145 5.34 -18.03 29.23
CA LEU A 145 5.04 -16.76 29.88
C LEU A 145 3.74 -16.22 29.27
N GLU A 146 2.69 -16.19 30.08
CA GLU A 146 1.39 -15.63 29.68
C GLU A 146 1.51 -14.10 29.56
N ALA A 147 0.89 -13.51 28.55
CA ALA A 147 0.82 -12.06 28.41
C ALA A 147 -0.02 -11.43 29.54
N PRO A 148 0.20 -10.17 29.88
CA PRO A 148 -0.66 -9.44 30.80
C PRO A 148 -2.13 -9.46 30.36
N GLU A 149 -3.07 -9.34 31.30
CA GLU A 149 -4.51 -9.41 31.01
C GLU A 149 -4.92 -8.31 30.00
N GLY A 150 -5.49 -8.74 28.88
CA GLY A 150 -5.94 -7.85 27.79
C GLY A 150 -4.86 -7.44 26.80
N GLU A 151 -3.64 -7.98 26.93
CA GLU A 151 -2.53 -7.77 26.00
C GLU A 151 -2.23 -9.06 25.23
N ASN A 152 -1.82 -8.93 23.95
CA ASN A 152 -1.44 -10.07 23.11
C ASN A 152 -0.09 -9.82 22.43
N PRO A 153 0.86 -10.79 22.44
CA PRO A 153 2.14 -10.64 21.82
C PRO A 153 2.02 -10.46 20.28
N ILE A 154 2.69 -9.44 19.73
CA ILE A 154 2.75 -9.21 18.28
C ILE A 154 4.16 -9.48 17.78
N TRP A 155 5.17 -8.84 18.35
CA TRP A 155 6.57 -8.90 17.91
C TRP A 155 7.50 -9.18 19.05
N LEU A 156 8.64 -9.82 18.72
CA LEU A 156 9.77 -10.02 19.61
C LEU A 156 11.05 -9.46 18.96
N THR A 157 11.86 -8.77 19.74
CA THR A 157 13.17 -8.30 19.30
C THR A 157 14.18 -8.40 20.44
N GLY A 158 15.45 -8.57 20.09
CA GLY A 158 16.57 -8.51 21.03
C GLY A 158 17.51 -7.36 20.68
N ASP A 159 18.12 -6.75 21.68
CA ASP A 159 19.16 -5.73 21.49
C ASP A 159 20.57 -6.30 21.52
N ALA A 160 21.56 -5.46 21.21
CA ALA A 160 22.98 -5.83 21.24
C ALA A 160 23.54 -6.09 22.66
N ALA A 161 22.81 -5.72 23.71
CA ALA A 161 23.16 -6.02 25.09
C ALA A 161 22.56 -7.35 25.58
N GLY A 162 21.63 -7.94 24.83
CA GLY A 162 20.97 -9.20 25.13
C GLY A 162 19.67 -9.05 25.90
N HIS A 163 19.08 -7.86 25.94
CA HIS A 163 17.72 -7.68 26.43
C HIS A 163 16.72 -8.16 25.36
N VAL A 164 15.59 -8.69 25.81
CA VAL A 164 14.49 -9.11 24.94
C VAL A 164 13.29 -8.23 25.21
N TYR A 165 12.71 -7.72 24.14
CA TYR A 165 11.53 -6.88 24.18
C TYR A 165 10.39 -7.54 23.41
N CYS A 166 9.18 -7.39 23.95
CA CYS A 166 7.94 -7.84 23.34
C CYS A 166 7.03 -6.65 23.07
N ASP A 167 6.55 -6.56 21.84
CA ASP A 167 5.45 -5.69 21.49
C ASP A 167 4.14 -6.41 21.71
N LEU A 168 3.23 -5.77 22.43
CA LEU A 168 1.97 -6.32 22.92
C LEU A 168 0.82 -5.41 22.50
N TYR A 169 -0.12 -5.97 21.73
CA TYR A 169 -1.34 -5.27 21.33
C TYR A 169 -2.39 -5.33 22.44
N ASN A 170 -3.01 -4.20 22.76
CA ASN A 170 -4.10 -4.12 23.71
C ASN A 170 -5.47 -3.89 23.04
N SER A 171 -6.56 -4.07 23.80
CA SER A 171 -7.93 -3.88 23.33
C SER A 171 -8.34 -2.42 23.05
N GLN A 172 -7.44 -1.46 23.23
CA GLN A 172 -7.63 -0.03 22.95
C GLN A 172 -6.92 0.40 21.67
N ASP A 173 -6.49 -0.57 20.84
CA ASP A 173 -5.77 -0.39 19.59
C ASP A 173 -4.38 0.27 19.76
N ASN A 174 -3.71 0.05 20.90
CA ASN A 174 -2.34 0.50 21.14
C ASN A 174 -1.38 -0.68 21.20
N ASP A 175 -0.17 -0.49 20.69
CA ASP A 175 0.95 -1.40 20.84
C ASP A 175 1.83 -0.94 22.02
N ILE A 176 2.11 -1.86 22.96
CA ILE A 176 2.83 -1.58 24.21
C ILE A 176 4.13 -2.37 24.21
N ILE A 177 5.26 -1.69 24.37
CA ILE A 177 6.56 -2.34 24.47
C ILE A 177 6.87 -2.70 25.92
N ARG A 178 7.23 -3.97 26.16
CA ARG A 178 7.72 -4.46 27.47
C ARG A 178 9.00 -5.26 27.31
N GLU A 179 9.89 -5.10 28.28
CA GLU A 179 11.05 -5.98 28.42
C GLU A 179 10.61 -7.35 28.98
N VAL A 180 11.19 -8.44 28.49
CA VAL A 180 11.01 -9.79 29.02
C VAL A 180 12.23 -10.14 29.87
N VAL A 181 12.01 -10.26 31.17
CA VAL A 181 13.07 -10.49 32.17
C VAL A 181 13.04 -11.93 32.66
N TRP A 182 14.15 -12.64 32.56
CA TRP A 182 14.29 -13.99 33.06
C TRP A 182 14.52 -14.02 34.58
N GLY A 183 13.73 -14.79 35.33
CA GLY A 183 13.86 -14.94 36.79
C GLY A 183 13.30 -13.75 37.60
N GLY A 184 12.53 -12.86 36.97
CA GLY A 184 11.88 -11.73 37.63
C GLY A 184 10.79 -12.19 38.62
N GLU A 185 10.63 -11.49 39.76
CA GLU A 185 9.47 -11.65 40.63
C GLU A 185 8.24 -11.05 39.90
N ALA A 186 7.14 -11.78 39.83
CA ALA A 186 5.91 -11.29 39.21
C ALA A 186 5.45 -10.01 39.92
N SER A 187 5.43 -8.89 39.26
CA SER A 187 4.76 -7.68 39.68
C SER A 187 3.25 -7.86 39.47
N GLY A 188 2.53 -8.39 40.45
CA GLY A 188 1.07 -8.49 40.34
C GLY A 188 0.45 -9.24 41.53
N ASP A 189 -0.47 -8.59 42.19
CA ASP A 189 -1.34 -9.13 43.24
C ASP A 189 -2.28 -10.26 42.71
N GLY A 190 -1.71 -11.41 42.40
CA GLY A 190 -2.46 -12.59 41.93
C GLY A 190 -2.47 -13.70 42.95
N GLN A 191 -3.55 -13.80 43.76
CA GLN A 191 -3.81 -14.95 44.61
C GLN A 191 -4.13 -16.19 43.78
N GLY A 192 -3.32 -17.25 43.90
CA GLY A 192 -3.74 -18.64 43.69
C GLY A 192 -3.05 -19.41 42.57
N GLY A 193 -1.76 -19.62 42.64
CA GLY A 193 -1.02 -20.63 41.84
C GLY A 193 -0.48 -21.78 42.71
N SER A 194 -0.54 -23.00 42.21
CA SER A 194 0.07 -24.17 42.85
C SER A 194 1.61 -24.03 42.91
N PRO A 195 2.30 -24.60 43.92
CA PRO A 195 3.76 -24.45 44.11
C PRO A 195 4.67 -25.12 43.08
N GLN A 196 4.15 -25.48 41.92
CA GLN A 196 4.93 -26.14 40.84
C GLN A 196 5.22 -25.25 39.62
N ASP A 197 4.65 -24.05 39.52
CA ASP A 197 4.96 -23.08 38.48
C ASP A 197 5.93 -22.02 39.05
N SER A 198 7.20 -22.35 39.14
CA SER A 198 8.24 -21.32 39.27
C SER A 198 8.27 -20.57 37.93
N GLN A 199 7.73 -19.34 37.86
CA GLN A 199 7.85 -18.47 36.71
C GLN A 199 9.35 -18.34 36.37
N THR A 200 9.70 -18.78 35.17
CA THR A 200 11.07 -18.68 34.66
C THR A 200 11.35 -17.33 34.03
N ALA A 201 10.28 -16.56 33.69
CA ALA A 201 10.38 -15.19 33.16
C ALA A 201 9.17 -14.36 33.55
N SER A 202 9.25 -13.03 33.41
CA SER A 202 8.15 -12.07 33.62
C SER A 202 8.22 -10.93 32.58
N PHE A 203 7.07 -10.27 32.33
CA PHE A 203 7.06 -8.98 31.62
C PHE A 203 7.37 -7.85 32.62
N GLY A 204 8.26 -6.94 32.23
CA GLY A 204 8.54 -5.70 32.92
C GLY A 204 7.41 -4.66 32.82
N ASP A 205 7.65 -3.48 33.37
CA ASP A 205 6.75 -2.33 33.19
C ASP A 205 6.70 -1.91 31.70
N SER A 206 5.65 -1.17 31.31
CA SER A 206 5.57 -0.56 29.97
C SER A 206 6.71 0.41 29.76
N LEU A 207 7.43 0.25 28.66
CA LEU A 207 8.45 1.20 28.23
C LEU A 207 7.86 2.33 27.38
N GLY A 208 6.65 2.14 26.85
CA GLY A 208 5.94 3.13 26.05
C GLY A 208 4.88 2.50 25.15
N GLU A 209 4.15 3.36 24.43
CA GLU A 209 3.13 2.99 23.47
C GLU A 209 3.55 3.47 22.08
N THR A 210 3.43 2.60 21.07
CA THR A 210 3.73 2.92 19.68
C THR A 210 2.47 2.93 18.83
N VAL A 211 2.58 3.45 17.60
CA VAL A 211 1.47 3.38 16.63
C VAL A 211 1.25 1.93 16.21
N PRO A 212 0.00 1.43 16.25
CA PRO A 212 -0.34 0.03 15.98
C PRO A 212 0.09 -0.45 14.58
N GLY A 213 0.49 -1.74 14.50
CA GLY A 213 0.69 -2.45 13.24
C GLY A 213 2.09 -2.37 12.65
N SER A 214 3.07 -1.86 13.38
CA SER A 214 4.46 -1.77 12.92
C SER A 214 5.29 -2.96 13.35
N TYR A 215 6.25 -3.37 12.52
CA TYR A 215 7.33 -4.25 12.96
C TYR A 215 8.20 -3.53 13.98
N LEU A 216 8.70 -4.25 14.98
CA LEU A 216 9.57 -3.72 16.00
C LEU A 216 10.99 -4.30 15.85
N ALA A 217 12.02 -3.46 15.86
CA ALA A 217 13.41 -3.88 16.01
C ALA A 217 14.13 -2.97 17.02
N ALA A 218 14.90 -3.56 17.92
CA ALA A 218 15.68 -2.80 18.87
C ALA A 218 16.79 -1.97 18.17
N TYR A 219 16.99 -0.72 18.58
CA TYR A 219 17.99 0.23 18.04
C TYR A 219 18.88 0.83 19.12
N GLY A 220 19.30 0.01 20.06
CA GLY A 220 20.06 0.39 21.23
C GLY A 220 19.19 0.41 22.49
N GLU A 221 19.72 0.93 23.58
CA GLU A 221 19.02 0.97 24.87
C GLU A 221 17.79 1.90 24.79
N ASP A 222 16.61 1.39 25.14
CA ASP A 222 15.31 2.10 25.16
C ASP A 222 14.91 2.81 23.83
N ARG A 223 15.49 2.39 22.71
CA ARG A 223 15.12 2.89 21.38
C ARG A 223 14.76 1.78 20.44
N PHE A 224 13.73 2.02 19.63
CA PHE A 224 13.16 1.02 18.75
C PHE A 224 12.91 1.59 17.36
N LEU A 225 13.16 0.77 16.35
CA LEU A 225 12.71 1.03 14.98
C LEU A 225 11.31 0.50 14.85
N THR A 226 10.40 1.34 14.39
CA THR A 226 9.05 0.95 13.99
C THR A 226 8.87 1.17 12.49
N TYR A 227 8.22 0.24 11.83
CA TYR A 227 8.13 0.20 10.39
C TYR A 227 6.72 0.61 9.94
N GLY A 228 6.61 1.75 9.26
CA GLY A 228 5.42 2.13 8.50
C GLY A 228 5.51 1.65 7.04
N ASP A 229 4.43 1.78 6.27
CA ASP A 229 4.34 1.25 4.90
C ASP A 229 5.46 1.73 3.98
N ASN A 230 5.93 2.98 4.12
CA ASN A 230 6.90 3.61 3.22
C ASN A 230 8.21 4.01 3.89
N ALA A 231 8.26 4.00 5.22
CA ALA A 231 9.31 4.63 5.99
C ALA A 231 9.65 3.86 7.26
N LEU A 232 10.79 4.17 7.83
CA LEU A 232 11.25 3.67 9.11
C LEU A 232 11.28 4.83 10.11
N TYR A 233 10.73 4.58 11.28
CA TYR A 233 10.64 5.55 12.37
C TYR A 233 11.50 5.11 13.54
N LEU A 234 12.01 6.07 14.27
CA LEU A 234 12.71 5.85 15.53
C LEU A 234 11.80 6.29 16.69
N TYR A 235 11.45 5.35 17.55
CA TYR A 235 10.79 5.57 18.82
C TYR A 235 11.83 5.57 19.94
N ASP A 236 11.87 6.64 20.73
CA ASP A 236 12.69 6.78 21.92
C ASP A 236 11.79 6.65 23.15
N ALA A 237 11.85 5.49 23.81
CA ALA A 237 10.97 5.16 24.93
C ALA A 237 11.27 6.04 26.17
N ALA A 238 12.51 6.46 26.38
CA ALA A 238 12.88 7.32 27.51
C ALA A 238 12.32 8.74 27.36
N ALA A 239 12.18 9.23 26.12
CA ALA A 239 11.64 10.55 25.81
C ALA A 239 10.15 10.52 25.45
N ASP A 240 9.58 9.32 25.23
CA ASP A 240 8.24 9.10 24.68
C ASP A 240 8.00 9.92 23.42
N THR A 241 8.94 9.77 22.46
CA THR A 241 8.88 10.50 21.18
C THR A 241 9.14 9.59 20.00
N GLN A 242 8.44 9.84 18.91
CA GLN A 242 8.65 9.17 17.65
C GLN A 242 9.00 10.16 16.54
N ARG A 243 9.91 9.79 15.68
CA ARG A 243 10.32 10.60 14.52
C ARG A 243 10.62 9.75 13.30
N LEU A 244 10.38 10.32 12.12
CA LEU A 244 10.85 9.74 10.87
C LEU A 244 12.39 9.56 10.93
N LEU A 245 12.87 8.37 10.60
CA LEU A 245 14.30 8.08 10.49
C LEU A 245 14.72 8.11 9.01
N LEU A 246 14.07 7.31 8.16
CA LEU A 246 14.35 7.26 6.73
C LEU A 246 13.11 6.86 5.93
N GLN A 247 13.09 7.25 4.65
CA GLN A 247 12.15 6.74 3.65
C GLN A 247 12.87 5.72 2.76
N TRP A 248 12.32 4.51 2.63
CA TRP A 248 12.96 3.41 1.95
C TRP A 248 13.30 3.72 0.49
N ALA A 249 12.37 4.36 -0.24
CA ALA A 249 12.59 4.70 -1.65
C ALA A 249 13.76 5.68 -1.86
N SER A 250 13.94 6.64 -0.93
CA SER A 250 15.11 7.54 -0.93
C SER A 250 16.43 6.80 -0.67
N CYS A 251 16.36 5.63 -0.02
CA CYS A 251 17.49 4.72 0.21
C CYS A 251 17.68 3.68 -0.91
N ALA A 252 17.05 3.85 -2.07
CA ALA A 252 17.07 2.90 -3.19
C ALA A 252 16.46 1.51 -2.86
N ILE A 253 15.52 1.45 -1.92
CA ILE A 253 14.82 0.25 -1.48
C ILE A 253 13.34 0.40 -1.77
N ASP A 254 12.75 -0.57 -2.52
CA ASP A 254 11.30 -0.64 -2.66
C ASP A 254 10.67 -1.03 -1.32
N PRO A 255 9.80 -0.19 -0.73
CA PRO A 255 9.17 -0.50 0.55
C PRO A 255 8.41 -1.83 0.55
N ALA A 256 7.76 -2.18 -0.55
CA ALA A 256 6.99 -3.43 -0.69
C ALA A 256 7.87 -4.69 -0.63
N SER A 257 9.17 -4.56 -0.95
CA SER A 257 10.13 -5.66 -0.91
C SER A 257 10.64 -5.97 0.50
N VAL A 258 10.54 -5.05 1.46
CA VAL A 258 11.08 -5.22 2.81
C VAL A 258 10.26 -6.25 3.59
N LYS A 259 10.93 -7.33 4.04
CA LYS A 259 10.29 -8.44 4.78
C LYS A 259 10.69 -8.51 6.24
N ARG A 260 11.92 -8.14 6.55
CA ARG A 260 12.47 -8.16 7.91
C ARG A 260 13.59 -7.14 8.04
N ILE A 261 13.71 -6.54 9.20
CA ILE A 261 14.82 -5.62 9.55
C ILE A 261 15.52 -6.08 10.82
N ALA A 262 16.79 -5.74 10.94
CA ALA A 262 17.58 -5.89 12.16
C ALA A 262 18.65 -4.80 12.21
N THR A 263 19.28 -4.61 13.38
CA THR A 263 20.26 -3.57 13.61
C THR A 263 21.60 -4.18 14.01
N LEU A 264 22.67 -3.78 13.35
CA LEU A 264 24.03 -4.13 13.73
C LEU A 264 24.47 -3.32 14.98
N ALA A 265 25.50 -3.80 15.68
CA ALA A 265 26.01 -3.15 16.90
C ALA A 265 26.49 -1.71 16.64
N ASP A 266 26.91 -1.37 15.43
CA ASP A 266 27.34 -0.03 15.03
C ASP A 266 26.18 0.89 14.57
N GLY A 267 24.94 0.44 14.67
CA GLY A 267 23.75 1.19 14.33
C GLY A 267 23.33 1.12 12.85
N ARG A 268 24.05 0.39 11.98
CA ARG A 268 23.60 0.13 10.62
C ARG A 268 22.36 -0.75 10.62
N ILE A 269 21.43 -0.47 9.71
CA ILE A 269 20.18 -1.19 9.57
C ILE A 269 20.34 -2.21 8.45
N VAL A 270 19.98 -3.46 8.71
CA VAL A 270 19.94 -4.54 7.73
C VAL A 270 18.49 -4.84 7.42
N ALA A 271 18.14 -4.84 6.14
CA ALA A 271 16.82 -5.23 5.64
C ALA A 271 16.95 -6.45 4.73
N ARG A 272 16.07 -7.44 4.90
CA ARG A 272 15.87 -8.51 3.93
C ARG A 272 14.80 -8.07 2.96
N LEU A 273 15.14 -8.09 1.68
CA LEU A 273 14.29 -7.70 0.58
C LEU A 273 13.90 -8.94 -0.23
N GLU A 274 12.65 -9.00 -0.67
CA GLU A 274 12.15 -10.07 -1.53
C GLU A 274 11.04 -9.53 -2.43
N GLU A 275 11.28 -9.52 -3.72
CA GLU A 275 10.29 -9.14 -4.74
C GLU A 275 9.50 -10.34 -5.22
N ASP A 276 10.20 -11.43 -5.54
CA ASP A 276 9.62 -12.72 -5.95
C ASP A 276 10.14 -13.87 -5.08
N GLN A 277 9.39 -14.97 -4.99
CA GLN A 277 9.82 -16.17 -4.25
C GLN A 277 11.17 -16.67 -4.77
N GLY A 278 12.16 -16.75 -3.87
CA GLY A 278 13.51 -17.22 -4.16
C GLY A 278 14.50 -16.13 -4.57
N SER A 279 14.10 -14.85 -4.61
CA SER A 279 14.96 -13.74 -5.03
C SER A 279 15.52 -12.91 -3.87
N GLY A 280 15.47 -13.40 -2.63
CA GLY A 280 15.87 -12.63 -1.44
C GLY A 280 17.28 -12.04 -1.52
N GLU A 281 17.41 -10.76 -1.16
CA GLU A 281 18.70 -10.06 -1.00
C GLU A 281 18.74 -9.31 0.33
N LEU A 282 19.93 -8.85 0.73
CA LEU A 282 20.13 -8.00 1.90
C LEU A 282 20.50 -6.58 1.48
N ALA A 283 19.91 -5.60 2.14
CA ALA A 283 20.31 -4.20 2.06
C ALA A 283 20.84 -3.75 3.42
N VAL A 284 22.01 -3.12 3.44
CA VAL A 284 22.58 -2.52 4.63
C VAL A 284 22.57 -1.02 4.46
N VAL A 285 21.76 -0.35 5.30
CA VAL A 285 21.57 1.10 5.26
C VAL A 285 22.42 1.74 6.35
N LYS A 286 23.19 2.75 5.96
CA LYS A 286 24.10 3.49 6.84
C LYS A 286 23.78 4.98 6.77
N GLU A 287 23.67 5.63 7.92
CA GLU A 287 23.65 7.08 8.03
C GLU A 287 25.05 7.65 7.78
N VAL A 288 25.17 8.62 6.88
CA VAL A 288 26.43 9.25 6.48
C VAL A 288 26.27 10.77 6.51
N PRO A 289 27.21 11.52 7.12
CA PRO A 289 27.21 12.97 7.00
C PRO A 289 27.21 13.39 5.53
N ARG A 290 26.37 14.37 5.16
CA ARG A 290 26.18 14.78 3.76
C ARG A 290 27.48 15.22 3.06
N ASP A 291 28.42 15.79 3.80
CA ASP A 291 29.76 16.20 3.30
C ASP A 291 30.73 15.02 3.11
N GLN A 292 30.37 13.81 3.57
CA GLN A 292 31.16 12.58 3.42
C GLN A 292 30.46 11.54 2.53
N ALA A 293 29.25 11.83 2.11
CA ALA A 293 28.48 10.93 1.27
C ALA A 293 29.02 10.88 -0.16
N THR A 294 28.67 9.82 -0.87
CA THR A 294 28.91 9.69 -2.31
C THR A 294 28.33 10.90 -3.04
N GLU A 295 29.14 11.58 -3.85
CA GLU A 295 28.74 12.78 -4.56
C GLU A 295 27.68 12.43 -5.62
N LYS A 296 26.43 12.73 -5.30
CA LYS A 296 25.28 12.65 -6.21
C LYS A 296 24.48 13.94 -6.10
N GLU A 297 24.07 14.50 -7.24
CA GLU A 297 23.16 15.63 -7.25
C GLU A 297 21.76 15.18 -6.78
N THR A 298 21.10 16.01 -5.98
CA THR A 298 19.78 15.69 -5.42
C THR A 298 18.69 16.32 -6.27
N ILE A 299 17.76 15.50 -6.73
CA ILE A 299 16.48 15.88 -7.31
C ILE A 299 15.45 15.76 -6.20
N THR A 300 14.74 16.82 -5.87
CA THR A 300 13.71 16.81 -4.85
C THR A 300 12.37 16.45 -5.46
N LEU A 301 11.66 15.49 -4.88
CA LEU A 301 10.30 15.13 -5.23
C LEU A 301 9.36 15.53 -4.08
N GLY A 302 8.49 16.50 -4.33
CA GLY A 302 7.48 16.95 -3.39
C GLY A 302 6.17 16.20 -3.57
N VAL A 303 5.63 15.65 -2.48
CA VAL A 303 4.35 14.93 -2.47
C VAL A 303 3.61 15.25 -1.18
N LEU A 304 2.29 15.38 -1.26
CA LEU A 304 1.50 15.55 -0.04
C LEU A 304 1.63 14.30 0.83
N GLN A 305 1.33 13.13 0.28
CA GLN A 305 1.44 11.84 0.94
C GLN A 305 1.99 10.79 -0.04
N ALA A 306 3.07 10.12 0.33
CA ALA A 306 3.72 9.11 -0.50
C ALA A 306 3.08 7.71 -0.26
N GLY A 307 1.92 7.45 -0.85
CA GLY A 307 1.18 6.20 -0.67
C GLY A 307 1.17 5.25 -1.87
N ASN A 308 1.64 5.68 -3.04
CA ASN A 308 1.58 4.87 -4.27
C ASN A 308 2.79 3.95 -4.39
N SER A 309 2.55 2.64 -4.40
CA SER A 309 3.62 1.62 -4.48
C SER A 309 4.40 1.66 -5.79
N HIS A 310 3.75 1.98 -6.93
CA HIS A 310 4.43 2.11 -8.21
C HIS A 310 5.39 3.30 -8.23
N LEU A 311 4.95 4.47 -7.75
CA LEU A 311 5.79 5.65 -7.61
C LEU A 311 7.03 5.36 -6.75
N LEU A 312 6.84 4.76 -5.56
CA LEU A 312 7.93 4.46 -4.64
C LEU A 312 8.92 3.45 -5.21
N ARG A 313 8.44 2.45 -5.94
CA ARG A 313 9.28 1.50 -6.66
C ARG A 313 10.10 2.20 -7.75
N CYS A 314 9.50 3.07 -8.56
CA CYS A 314 10.23 3.83 -9.58
C CYS A 314 11.29 4.75 -8.96
N ILE A 315 11.01 5.40 -7.81
CA ILE A 315 12.01 6.18 -7.08
C ILE A 315 13.16 5.29 -6.63
N SER A 316 12.87 4.11 -6.06
CA SER A 316 13.90 3.19 -5.60
C SER A 316 14.77 2.67 -6.74
N GLN A 317 14.16 2.33 -7.89
CA GLN A 317 14.89 1.90 -9.10
C GLN A 317 15.76 3.02 -9.67
N PHE A 318 15.24 4.25 -9.74
CA PHE A 318 16.03 5.41 -10.17
C PHE A 318 17.25 5.60 -9.28
N ASN A 319 17.07 5.59 -7.97
CA ASN A 319 18.13 5.79 -6.99
C ASN A 319 19.17 4.65 -7.00
N ARG A 320 18.73 3.42 -7.31
CA ARG A 320 19.61 2.24 -7.41
C ARG A 320 20.48 2.27 -8.68
N ASN A 321 19.91 2.71 -9.80
CA ASN A 321 20.54 2.65 -11.11
C ASN A 321 21.35 3.92 -11.47
N SER A 322 20.96 5.07 -10.92
CA SER A 322 21.67 6.33 -11.19
C SER A 322 22.97 6.44 -10.41
N THR A 323 24.07 6.77 -11.09
CA THR A 323 25.38 7.03 -10.49
C THR A 323 25.56 8.47 -10.06
N ASP A 324 24.92 9.42 -10.75
CA ASP A 324 25.19 10.86 -10.62
C ASP A 324 24.07 11.61 -9.89
N TYR A 325 22.88 11.04 -9.83
CA TYR A 325 21.68 11.65 -9.24
C TYR A 325 21.01 10.75 -8.20
N ARG A 326 20.28 11.38 -7.28
CA ARG A 326 19.35 10.70 -6.40
C ARG A 326 18.07 11.51 -6.27
N ILE A 327 16.93 10.84 -6.13
CA ILE A 327 15.65 11.45 -5.76
C ILE A 327 15.49 11.35 -4.25
N GLU A 328 15.32 12.51 -3.58
CA GLU A 328 14.93 12.61 -2.17
C GLU A 328 13.46 13.01 -2.10
N VAL A 329 12.64 12.19 -1.45
CA VAL A 329 11.21 12.44 -1.28
C VAL A 329 11.00 13.43 -0.14
N ARG A 330 10.29 14.53 -0.43
CA ARG A 330 9.78 15.46 0.56
C ARG A 330 8.28 15.23 0.71
N GLU A 331 7.92 14.47 1.71
CA GLU A 331 6.54 14.22 2.10
C GLU A 331 6.09 15.28 3.09
N TYR A 332 4.94 15.92 2.82
CA TYR A 332 4.43 17.01 3.65
C TYR A 332 3.44 16.53 4.70
N TYR A 333 2.74 15.44 4.45
CA TYR A 333 1.80 14.83 5.37
C TYR A 333 2.19 13.38 5.67
N ASP A 334 2.66 13.15 6.88
CA ASP A 334 2.99 11.82 7.38
C ASP A 334 1.79 11.28 8.17
N THR A 335 1.05 10.36 7.57
CA THR A 335 -0.15 9.73 8.16
C THR A 335 0.17 9.01 9.48
N TYR A 336 1.36 8.43 9.57
CA TYR A 336 1.80 7.67 10.73
C TYR A 336 2.05 8.58 11.95
N LEU A 337 2.73 9.73 11.74
CA LEU A 337 2.99 10.70 12.81
C LEU A 337 1.78 11.59 13.11
N ALA A 338 0.99 11.94 12.11
CA ALA A 338 -0.16 12.84 12.24
C ALA A 338 -1.43 12.18 12.81
N SER A 339 -1.43 10.86 13.04
CA SER A 339 -2.58 10.11 13.56
C SER A 339 -3.89 10.32 12.78
N GLY A 340 -3.81 10.58 11.47
CA GLY A 340 -4.97 10.75 10.58
C GLY A 340 -5.78 12.04 10.80
N GLN A 341 -5.24 13.06 11.44
CA GLN A 341 -5.95 14.32 11.72
C GLN A 341 -6.16 15.13 10.43
N ALA A 342 -7.42 15.45 10.11
CA ALA A 342 -7.77 16.20 8.89
C ALA A 342 -7.13 17.60 8.86
N GLU A 343 -7.04 18.27 10.01
CA GLU A 343 -6.40 19.59 10.13
C GLU A 343 -4.91 19.53 9.78
N ALA A 344 -4.19 18.49 10.21
CA ALA A 344 -2.78 18.30 9.87
C ALA A 344 -2.56 18.10 8.37
N ARG A 345 -3.50 17.44 7.65
CA ARG A 345 -3.45 17.29 6.20
C ARG A 345 -3.61 18.63 5.47
N GLU A 346 -4.52 19.49 5.93
CA GLU A 346 -4.71 20.84 5.35
C GLU A 346 -3.50 21.76 5.62
N GLU A 347 -2.90 21.68 6.80
CA GLU A 347 -1.66 22.40 7.11
C GLU A 347 -0.51 21.93 6.19
N ALA A 348 -0.38 20.65 5.99
CA ALA A 348 0.62 20.05 5.10
C ALA A 348 0.40 20.49 3.63
N ARG A 349 -0.84 20.48 3.15
CA ARG A 349 -1.20 21.00 1.82
C ARG A 349 -0.81 22.47 1.66
N THR A 350 -1.12 23.29 2.67
CA THR A 350 -0.71 24.69 2.68
C THR A 350 0.82 24.85 2.62
N ALA A 351 1.57 24.02 3.36
CA ALA A 351 3.03 24.06 3.33
C ALA A 351 3.61 23.69 1.95
N LEU A 352 3.06 22.65 1.29
CA LEU A 352 3.41 22.29 -0.09
C LEU A 352 3.15 23.46 -1.05
N HIS A 353 1.97 24.09 -0.99
CA HIS A 353 1.61 25.24 -1.82
C HIS A 353 2.56 26.43 -1.60
N MET A 354 2.95 26.69 -0.34
CA MET A 354 3.90 27.75 -0.01
C MET A 354 5.29 27.46 -0.60
N ASP A 355 5.78 26.23 -0.53
CA ASP A 355 7.08 25.87 -1.08
C ASP A 355 7.09 25.97 -2.62
N ILE A 356 6.04 25.50 -3.29
CA ILE A 356 5.86 25.66 -4.75
C ILE A 356 5.91 27.14 -5.15
N SER A 357 5.28 28.01 -4.37
CA SER A 357 5.16 29.45 -4.69
C SER A 357 6.42 30.27 -4.31
N SER A 358 7.16 29.87 -3.27
CA SER A 358 8.20 30.68 -2.61
C SER A 358 9.63 30.53 -3.16
N GLY A 359 9.85 29.67 -4.17
CA GLY A 359 11.20 29.41 -4.69
C GLY A 359 11.95 28.27 -3.99
N ARG A 360 11.32 27.58 -3.04
CA ARG A 360 11.75 26.28 -2.48
C ARG A 360 11.00 25.12 -3.15
N CYS A 361 10.49 25.40 -4.35
CA CYS A 361 9.74 24.41 -5.14
C CYS A 361 10.59 23.17 -5.39
N PRO A 362 10.10 21.97 -5.08
CA PRO A 362 10.73 20.73 -5.49
C PRO A 362 10.91 20.64 -7.02
N ASP A 363 11.85 19.84 -7.48
CA ASP A 363 12.11 19.62 -8.92
C ASP A 363 10.99 18.82 -9.58
N LEU A 364 10.53 17.78 -8.90
CA LEU A 364 9.40 16.93 -9.25
C LEU A 364 8.27 17.15 -8.25
N LEU A 365 7.04 17.13 -8.72
CA LEU A 365 5.83 17.34 -7.94
C LEU A 365 4.84 16.22 -8.21
N VAL A 366 4.37 15.54 -7.17
CA VAL A 366 3.21 14.67 -7.25
C VAL A 366 2.01 15.45 -6.74
N LEU A 367 1.10 15.79 -7.65
CA LEU A 367 0.00 16.70 -7.40
C LEU A 367 -1.35 15.98 -7.54
N GLU A 368 -2.32 16.44 -6.75
CA GLU A 368 -3.72 16.09 -6.98
C GLU A 368 -4.19 16.79 -8.27
N TYR A 369 -5.09 16.13 -9.01
CA TYR A 369 -5.55 16.63 -10.31
C TYR A 369 -6.09 18.06 -10.26
N ASP A 370 -6.83 18.39 -9.19
CA ASP A 370 -7.44 19.70 -9.01
C ASP A 370 -6.46 20.86 -8.83
N ASP A 371 -5.22 20.56 -8.38
CA ASP A 371 -4.20 21.58 -8.20
C ASP A 371 -3.44 21.91 -9.50
N LEU A 372 -3.51 21.02 -10.50
CA LEU A 372 -2.73 21.15 -11.75
C LEU A 372 -3.09 22.40 -12.53
N GLU A 373 -4.39 22.69 -12.68
CA GLU A 373 -4.84 23.85 -13.45
C GLU A 373 -4.36 25.17 -12.84
N ALA A 374 -4.47 25.30 -11.51
CA ALA A 374 -4.03 26.49 -10.79
C ALA A 374 -2.52 26.73 -10.90
N TYR A 375 -1.70 25.67 -10.86
CA TYR A 375 -0.26 25.79 -11.04
C TYR A 375 0.14 26.01 -12.49
N ALA A 376 -0.56 25.38 -13.43
CA ALA A 376 -0.36 25.60 -14.87
C ALA A 376 -0.65 27.06 -15.26
N ALA A 377 -1.76 27.64 -14.79
CA ALA A 377 -2.14 29.04 -15.02
C ALA A 377 -1.08 30.02 -14.51
N LYS A 378 -0.42 29.71 -13.39
CA LYS A 378 0.68 30.50 -12.81
C LYS A 378 2.04 30.26 -13.50
N GLY A 379 2.11 29.35 -14.49
CA GLY A 379 3.35 29.00 -15.19
C GLY A 379 4.40 28.33 -14.30
N LEU A 380 3.97 27.59 -13.28
CA LEU A 380 4.84 26.91 -12.32
C LEU A 380 5.26 25.52 -12.78
N LEU A 381 4.55 24.95 -13.75
CA LEU A 381 4.79 23.63 -14.30
C LEU A 381 5.46 23.73 -15.67
N GLU A 382 6.38 22.80 -15.95
CA GLU A 382 7.03 22.64 -17.23
C GLU A 382 6.07 22.03 -18.24
N ASP A 383 6.27 22.36 -19.54
CA ASP A 383 5.56 21.71 -20.63
C ASP A 383 6.25 20.40 -21.00
N LEU A 384 5.57 19.29 -20.83
CA LEU A 384 6.12 17.95 -21.09
C LEU A 384 5.96 17.50 -22.55
N ALA A 385 5.16 18.20 -23.36
CA ALA A 385 4.94 17.83 -24.75
C ALA A 385 6.23 17.80 -25.59
N PRO A 386 7.18 18.76 -25.45
CA PRO A 386 8.44 18.70 -26.19
C PRO A 386 9.30 17.48 -25.84
N TYR A 387 9.30 17.02 -24.59
CA TYR A 387 10.05 15.84 -24.17
C TYR A 387 9.45 14.56 -24.74
N LEU A 388 8.11 14.47 -24.76
CA LEU A 388 7.40 13.34 -25.37
C LEU A 388 7.63 13.27 -26.89
N GLU A 389 7.67 14.42 -27.58
CA GLU A 389 7.98 14.49 -29.02
C GLU A 389 9.43 14.11 -29.33
N GLU A 390 10.40 14.50 -28.50
CA GLU A 390 11.81 14.19 -28.65
C GLU A 390 12.12 12.72 -28.42
N ASP A 391 11.47 12.10 -27.46
CA ASP A 391 11.59 10.67 -27.15
C ASP A 391 11.11 9.82 -28.34
N GLY A 392 9.90 10.11 -28.86
CA GLY A 392 9.32 9.50 -30.06
C GLY A 392 9.01 7.99 -29.93
N GLU A 393 9.29 7.36 -28.81
CA GLU A 393 8.98 5.95 -28.50
C GLU A 393 7.81 5.81 -27.53
N LEU A 394 7.52 6.84 -26.73
CA LEU A 394 6.40 6.86 -25.77
C LEU A 394 5.09 7.22 -26.47
N GLU A 395 4.10 6.38 -26.33
CA GLU A 395 2.75 6.61 -26.87
C GLU A 395 1.71 6.71 -25.74
N LEU A 396 0.92 7.79 -25.74
CA LEU A 396 -0.16 8.03 -24.79
C LEU A 396 -1.49 8.13 -25.52
N ALA A 397 -2.57 7.69 -24.87
CA ALA A 397 -3.91 7.84 -25.42
C ALA A 397 -4.33 9.32 -25.46
N ASP A 398 -5.09 9.70 -26.50
CA ASP A 398 -5.53 11.10 -26.73
C ASP A 398 -6.29 11.66 -25.53
N ASN A 399 -7.15 10.87 -24.90
CA ASN A 399 -7.91 11.28 -23.72
C ASN A 399 -7.03 11.58 -22.50
N VAL A 400 -5.89 10.90 -22.35
CA VAL A 400 -4.89 11.18 -21.32
C VAL A 400 -4.17 12.49 -21.62
N ILE A 401 -3.71 12.70 -22.86
CA ILE A 401 -3.06 13.95 -23.26
C ILE A 401 -4.03 15.12 -23.07
N GLU A 402 -5.29 14.98 -23.48
CA GLU A 402 -6.30 16.01 -23.29
C GLU A 402 -6.54 16.31 -21.80
N ALA A 403 -6.64 15.26 -20.97
CA ALA A 403 -6.89 15.39 -19.53
C ALA A 403 -5.83 16.23 -18.82
N TYR A 404 -4.55 16.02 -19.13
CA TYR A 404 -3.42 16.65 -18.45
C TYR A 404 -2.83 17.85 -19.22
N THR A 405 -3.51 18.30 -20.29
CA THR A 405 -3.18 19.52 -21.01
C THR A 405 -3.99 20.70 -20.45
N PHE A 406 -3.28 21.68 -19.90
CA PHE A 406 -3.82 22.92 -19.38
C PHE A 406 -3.21 24.11 -20.08
N HIS A 407 -4.01 25.08 -20.53
CA HIS A 407 -3.57 26.28 -21.25
C HIS A 407 -2.62 25.96 -22.44
N GLY A 408 -2.88 24.84 -23.14
CA GLY A 408 -2.13 24.39 -24.29
C GLY A 408 -0.75 23.76 -23.97
N LYS A 409 -0.49 23.38 -22.73
CA LYS A 409 0.71 22.70 -22.27
C LYS A 409 0.36 21.38 -21.60
N LEU A 410 1.14 20.35 -21.89
CA LEU A 410 1.06 19.08 -21.16
C LEU A 410 1.79 19.23 -19.82
N CYS A 411 1.07 19.43 -18.72
CA CYS A 411 1.65 19.88 -17.44
C CYS A 411 2.06 18.77 -16.50
N ALA A 412 1.50 17.57 -16.67
CA ALA A 412 1.79 16.42 -15.81
C ALA A 412 1.45 15.12 -16.53
N LEU A 413 1.94 13.99 -16.01
CA LEU A 413 1.58 12.65 -16.49
C LEU A 413 1.38 11.70 -15.31
N PRO A 414 0.30 10.92 -15.28
CA PRO A 414 0.08 9.88 -14.29
C PRO A 414 0.88 8.63 -14.62
N GLY A 415 1.53 8.02 -13.65
CA GLY A 415 2.21 6.73 -13.84
C GLY A 415 1.23 5.56 -13.92
N ALA A 416 0.07 5.70 -13.32
CA ALA A 416 -0.98 4.70 -13.25
C ALA A 416 -2.36 5.32 -13.33
N LEU A 417 -3.27 4.64 -14.01
CA LEU A 417 -4.67 5.04 -14.19
C LEU A 417 -5.62 4.00 -13.60
N GLN A 418 -6.76 4.47 -13.12
CA GLN A 418 -7.90 3.63 -12.72
C GLN A 418 -9.18 4.13 -13.36
N ILE A 419 -10.20 3.28 -13.35
CA ILE A 419 -11.53 3.61 -13.87
C ILE A 419 -12.53 3.55 -12.71
N ARG A 420 -13.31 4.61 -12.55
CA ARG A 420 -14.50 4.61 -11.68
C ARG A 420 -15.74 4.76 -12.54
N THR A 421 -16.70 3.87 -12.39
CA THR A 421 -17.87 3.80 -13.28
C THR A 421 -19.10 3.22 -12.57
N LEU A 422 -20.25 3.33 -13.19
CA LEU A 422 -21.47 2.62 -12.79
C LEU A 422 -21.68 1.41 -13.70
N ALA A 423 -21.88 0.23 -13.11
CA ALA A 423 -22.08 -1.01 -13.85
C ALA A 423 -23.20 -1.86 -13.26
N GLY A 424 -23.84 -2.67 -14.09
CA GLY A 424 -24.89 -3.58 -13.68
C GLY A 424 -25.16 -4.69 -14.69
N ARG A 425 -26.04 -5.64 -14.33
CA ARG A 425 -26.46 -6.73 -15.23
C ARG A 425 -27.24 -6.16 -16.40
N THR A 426 -26.77 -6.37 -17.63
CA THR A 426 -27.41 -5.83 -18.85
C THR A 426 -28.91 -6.15 -18.92
N GLU A 427 -29.29 -7.41 -18.66
CA GLU A 427 -30.68 -7.86 -18.68
C GLU A 427 -31.63 -7.12 -17.71
N ARG A 428 -31.07 -6.57 -16.61
CA ARG A 428 -31.84 -5.85 -15.57
C ARG A 428 -31.96 -4.37 -15.83
N LEU A 429 -31.12 -3.82 -16.69
CA LEU A 429 -31.06 -2.39 -17.01
C LEU A 429 -32.00 -2.02 -18.18
N GLY A 430 -32.55 -3.01 -18.90
CA GLY A 430 -33.42 -2.77 -20.05
C GLY A 430 -32.72 -1.95 -21.14
N GLU A 431 -33.36 -0.88 -21.62
CA GLU A 431 -32.80 -0.04 -22.69
C GLU A 431 -31.48 0.65 -22.25
N LEU A 432 -31.32 0.95 -20.96
CA LEU A 432 -30.07 1.52 -20.41
C LEU A 432 -28.89 0.54 -20.54
N GLY A 433 -29.14 -0.77 -20.47
CA GLY A 433 -28.08 -1.77 -20.62
C GLY A 433 -27.42 -1.78 -22.00
N ASP A 434 -28.17 -1.39 -23.04
CA ASP A 434 -27.68 -1.25 -24.41
C ASP A 434 -27.23 0.18 -24.77
N ALA A 435 -27.43 1.14 -23.86
CA ALA A 435 -27.10 2.53 -24.09
C ALA A 435 -25.57 2.79 -23.92
N ALA A 436 -25.06 3.70 -24.73
CA ALA A 436 -23.66 4.14 -24.63
C ALA A 436 -23.42 5.20 -23.53
N GLY A 437 -24.35 5.38 -22.61
CA GLY A 437 -24.36 6.37 -21.57
C GLY A 437 -25.73 6.99 -21.34
N TRP A 438 -25.85 7.95 -20.45
CA TRP A 438 -27.13 8.63 -20.11
C TRP A 438 -26.90 10.07 -19.64
N THR A 439 -27.97 10.84 -19.73
CA THR A 439 -28.02 12.20 -19.18
C THR A 439 -28.54 12.20 -17.73
N LEU A 440 -28.40 13.33 -17.05
CA LEU A 440 -28.95 13.52 -15.70
C LEU A 440 -30.46 13.32 -15.65
N GLU A 441 -31.18 13.79 -16.66
CA GLU A 441 -32.65 13.62 -16.78
C GLU A 441 -33.01 12.14 -16.92
N GLU A 442 -32.32 11.41 -17.82
CA GLU A 442 -32.52 9.96 -18.03
C GLU A 442 -32.22 9.17 -16.78
N MET A 443 -31.21 9.57 -15.97
CA MET A 443 -30.93 8.95 -14.67
C MET A 443 -32.11 9.12 -13.71
N MET A 444 -32.65 10.34 -13.59
CA MET A 444 -33.80 10.61 -12.73
C MET A 444 -35.05 9.85 -13.20
N GLU A 445 -35.32 9.79 -14.51
CA GLU A 445 -36.39 9.03 -15.10
C GLU A 445 -36.23 7.50 -14.89
N PHE A 446 -35.04 6.98 -15.02
CA PHE A 446 -34.72 5.58 -14.75
C PHE A 446 -35.01 5.20 -13.28
N ILE A 447 -34.60 6.06 -12.34
CA ILE A 447 -34.88 5.87 -10.90
C ILE A 447 -36.38 5.88 -10.65
N ASP A 448 -37.13 6.84 -11.22
CA ASP A 448 -38.59 6.99 -11.04
C ASP A 448 -39.38 5.85 -11.69
N SER A 449 -38.85 5.27 -12.77
CA SER A 449 -39.46 4.13 -13.46
C SER A 449 -39.23 2.79 -12.74
N ASN A 450 -38.34 2.75 -11.73
CA ASN A 450 -38.01 1.56 -10.95
C ASN A 450 -38.31 1.74 -9.45
N PRO A 451 -39.54 2.15 -9.05
CA PRO A 451 -39.83 2.55 -7.65
C PRO A 451 -39.73 1.39 -6.65
N ASP A 452 -39.92 0.16 -7.11
CA ASP A 452 -39.87 -1.07 -6.30
C ASP A 452 -38.46 -1.68 -6.24
N SER A 453 -37.48 -1.09 -6.94
CA SER A 453 -36.09 -1.58 -7.02
C SER A 453 -35.14 -0.62 -6.32
N THR A 454 -34.09 -1.15 -5.72
CA THR A 454 -32.93 -0.35 -5.32
C THR A 454 -32.10 -0.09 -6.56
N VAL A 455 -32.17 1.12 -7.13
CA VAL A 455 -31.36 1.43 -8.33
C VAL A 455 -29.88 1.52 -7.95
N PHE A 456 -29.56 2.25 -6.88
CA PHE A 456 -28.22 2.34 -6.31
C PHE A 456 -28.22 1.98 -4.83
N SER A 457 -27.10 1.49 -4.33
CA SER A 457 -26.83 1.41 -2.88
C SER A 457 -26.36 2.75 -2.29
N ALA A 458 -26.53 3.86 -3.03
CA ALA A 458 -26.11 5.19 -2.66
C ALA A 458 -27.07 5.88 -1.71
N ASP A 459 -26.55 6.72 -0.83
CA ASP A 459 -27.33 7.70 -0.07
C ASP A 459 -27.54 8.99 -0.89
N ALA A 460 -28.19 9.99 -0.28
CA ALA A 460 -28.47 11.25 -0.94
C ALA A 460 -27.19 12.01 -1.35
N GLY A 461 -26.11 11.95 -0.52
CA GLY A 461 -24.84 12.59 -0.79
C GLY A 461 -24.12 11.97 -1.98
N GLN A 462 -24.02 10.64 -1.99
CA GLN A 462 -23.42 9.89 -3.09
C GLN A 462 -24.23 10.06 -4.40
N LEU A 463 -25.55 10.07 -4.33
CA LEU A 463 -26.37 10.30 -5.51
C LEU A 463 -26.18 11.70 -6.10
N LEU A 464 -26.01 12.71 -5.23
CA LEU A 464 -25.67 14.06 -5.67
C LEU A 464 -24.27 14.12 -6.29
N GLU A 465 -23.30 13.41 -5.72
CA GLU A 465 -21.97 13.27 -6.29
C GLU A 465 -22.03 12.64 -7.69
N TYR A 466 -22.67 11.48 -7.85
CA TYR A 466 -22.85 10.81 -9.17
C TYR A 466 -23.49 11.74 -10.20
N SER A 467 -24.44 12.56 -9.75
CA SER A 467 -25.12 13.53 -10.62
C SER A 467 -24.22 14.65 -11.10
N LEU A 468 -23.23 15.05 -10.33
CA LEU A 468 -22.39 16.21 -10.60
C LEU A 468 -21.04 15.89 -11.23
N VAL A 469 -20.55 14.64 -11.16
CA VAL A 469 -19.21 14.26 -11.66
C VAL A 469 -18.89 14.87 -13.02
N PHE A 470 -19.80 14.73 -14.01
CA PHE A 470 -19.64 15.26 -15.37
C PHE A 470 -20.62 16.40 -15.72
N ASN A 471 -21.40 16.87 -14.75
CA ASN A 471 -22.44 17.89 -14.98
C ASN A 471 -22.17 19.21 -14.26
N GLN A 472 -21.00 19.38 -13.64
CA GLN A 472 -20.65 20.64 -12.97
C GLN A 472 -20.68 21.84 -13.92
N SER A 473 -20.30 21.65 -15.19
CA SER A 473 -20.34 22.70 -16.22
C SER A 473 -21.75 23.25 -16.51
N HIS A 474 -22.81 22.57 -16.06
CA HIS A 474 -24.17 23.13 -16.06
C HIS A 474 -24.36 24.27 -15.06
N PHE A 475 -23.62 24.23 -13.97
CA PHE A 475 -23.79 25.13 -12.82
C PHE A 475 -22.62 26.07 -12.63
N VAL A 476 -21.50 25.83 -13.31
CA VAL A 476 -20.24 26.60 -13.17
C VAL A 476 -19.70 26.96 -14.55
N ASP A 477 -19.53 28.27 -14.78
CA ASP A 477 -18.80 28.80 -15.94
C ASP A 477 -17.40 29.21 -15.48
N TRP A 478 -16.44 28.36 -15.81
CA TRP A 478 -15.03 28.53 -15.43
C TRP A 478 -14.35 29.71 -16.14
N GLU A 479 -14.78 30.04 -17.39
CA GLU A 479 -14.20 31.16 -18.15
C GLU A 479 -14.71 32.49 -17.62
N ALA A 480 -16.02 32.55 -17.25
CA ALA A 480 -16.63 33.74 -16.69
C ALA A 480 -16.44 33.87 -15.18
N HIS A 481 -15.88 32.87 -14.49
CA HIS A 481 -15.78 32.76 -13.03
C HIS A 481 -17.13 32.98 -12.33
N THR A 482 -18.19 32.38 -12.85
CA THR A 482 -19.56 32.49 -12.32
C THR A 482 -20.17 31.12 -12.08
N CYS A 483 -21.17 31.08 -11.19
CA CYS A 483 -21.94 29.84 -10.96
C CYS A 483 -23.44 30.18 -10.79
N ASP A 484 -24.30 29.15 -10.98
CA ASP A 484 -25.75 29.24 -10.78
C ASP A 484 -26.29 27.98 -10.08
N PHE A 485 -25.97 27.85 -8.80
CA PHE A 485 -26.51 26.83 -7.91
C PHE A 485 -27.88 27.22 -7.32
N THR A 486 -28.39 28.40 -7.64
CA THR A 486 -29.74 28.84 -7.25
C THR A 486 -30.78 28.56 -8.30
N SER A 487 -30.43 28.02 -9.44
CA SER A 487 -31.35 27.62 -10.50
C SER A 487 -32.41 26.61 -10.02
N ASP A 488 -33.58 26.66 -10.62
CA ASP A 488 -34.67 25.70 -10.37
C ASP A 488 -34.20 24.26 -10.65
N GLU A 489 -33.26 24.07 -11.59
CA GLU A 489 -32.68 22.78 -11.96
C GLU A 489 -31.85 22.20 -10.83
N PHE A 490 -30.94 22.96 -10.24
CA PHE A 490 -30.12 22.50 -9.12
C PHE A 490 -30.96 22.24 -7.86
N ILE A 491 -31.94 23.12 -7.56
CA ILE A 491 -32.85 22.92 -6.43
C ILE A 491 -33.65 21.63 -6.62
N ARG A 492 -34.17 21.36 -7.84
CA ARG A 492 -34.85 20.11 -8.18
C ARG A 492 -33.95 18.88 -8.00
N LEU A 493 -32.69 18.98 -8.39
CA LEU A 493 -31.69 17.91 -8.18
C LEU A 493 -31.48 17.66 -6.70
N LEU A 494 -31.29 18.69 -5.87
CA LEU A 494 -31.17 18.54 -4.42
C LEU A 494 -32.39 17.86 -3.80
N GLU A 495 -33.61 18.31 -4.20
CA GLU A 495 -34.88 17.72 -3.74
C GLU A 495 -35.02 16.26 -4.17
N PHE A 496 -34.60 15.94 -5.40
CA PHE A 496 -34.58 14.57 -5.90
C PHE A 496 -33.66 13.67 -5.07
N CYS A 497 -32.41 14.09 -4.87
CA CYS A 497 -31.44 13.36 -4.05
C CYS A 497 -31.90 13.23 -2.59
N GLY A 498 -32.54 14.28 -2.04
CA GLY A 498 -33.06 14.29 -0.67
C GLY A 498 -34.10 13.22 -0.36
N ARG A 499 -34.74 12.64 -1.38
CA ARG A 499 -35.63 11.47 -1.25
C ARG A 499 -34.92 10.21 -0.72
N PHE A 500 -33.59 10.19 -0.76
CA PHE A 500 -32.75 9.06 -0.39
C PHE A 500 -31.94 9.30 0.89
N SER A 501 -32.25 10.36 1.66
CA SER A 501 -31.56 10.74 2.89
C SER A 501 -31.64 9.71 4.03
N ASP A 502 -32.66 8.86 4.03
CA ASP A 502 -32.81 7.78 5.03
C ASP A 502 -31.97 6.52 4.70
N ARG A 503 -31.35 6.48 3.52
CA ARG A 503 -30.50 5.37 3.12
C ARG A 503 -29.12 5.49 3.72
N LYS A 504 -28.50 4.37 4.05
CA LYS A 504 -27.07 4.33 4.41
C LYS A 504 -26.29 4.15 3.11
N GLY A 505 -25.41 5.10 2.83
CA GLY A 505 -24.49 5.05 1.72
C GLY A 505 -23.50 3.89 1.86
N THR A 506 -22.86 3.58 0.77
CA THR A 506 -21.78 2.60 0.69
C THR A 506 -20.51 3.37 0.41
N GLU A 507 -19.71 3.62 1.44
CA GLU A 507 -18.35 4.13 1.24
C GLU A 507 -17.47 3.01 0.71
N GLY A 508 -16.67 3.31 -0.33
CA GLY A 508 -15.68 2.40 -0.90
C GLY A 508 -16.28 1.36 -1.84
N ALA A 509 -16.01 1.51 -3.11
CA ALA A 509 -16.52 0.65 -4.18
C ALA A 509 -15.48 -0.38 -4.67
N GLU A 510 -14.51 -0.78 -3.82
CA GLU A 510 -13.67 -1.93 -4.17
C GLU A 510 -14.57 -3.15 -4.42
N VAL A 511 -14.30 -3.87 -5.50
CA VAL A 511 -15.15 -5.02 -5.91
C VAL A 511 -15.32 -6.03 -4.78
N LEU A 512 -14.36 -6.17 -3.89
CA LEU A 512 -14.45 -7.03 -2.70
C LEU A 512 -15.51 -6.55 -1.69
N ASP A 513 -15.69 -5.25 -1.51
CA ASP A 513 -16.69 -4.68 -0.60
C ASP A 513 -18.12 -4.86 -1.14
N MET A 514 -18.26 -5.00 -2.46
CA MET A 514 -19.53 -5.34 -3.09
C MET A 514 -20.01 -6.75 -2.77
N MET A 515 -19.12 -7.68 -2.36
CA MET A 515 -19.48 -9.08 -2.08
C MET A 515 -20.60 -9.24 -1.05
N GLU A 516 -20.68 -8.32 -0.09
CA GLU A 516 -21.70 -8.36 0.96
C GLU A 516 -22.99 -7.62 0.61
N ARG A 517 -22.97 -6.75 -0.40
CA ARG A 517 -24.02 -5.76 -0.70
C ARG A 517 -24.72 -5.98 -2.04
N SER A 518 -24.21 -6.87 -2.88
CA SER A 518 -24.42 -6.86 -4.34
C SER A 518 -25.75 -7.34 -4.89
N ASN A 519 -26.63 -7.97 -4.10
CA ASN A 519 -27.77 -8.66 -4.71
C ASN A 519 -29.06 -7.84 -4.83
N THR A 520 -29.10 -6.60 -4.36
CA THR A 520 -30.33 -5.79 -4.33
C THR A 520 -30.34 -4.63 -5.30
N ALA A 521 -29.16 -4.03 -5.62
CA ALA A 521 -29.09 -2.88 -6.52
C ALA A 521 -29.09 -3.29 -8.01
N LEU A 522 -29.56 -2.38 -8.86
CA LEU A 522 -29.52 -2.51 -10.32
C LEU A 522 -28.16 -2.07 -10.86
N LEU A 523 -27.61 -0.98 -10.31
CA LEU A 523 -26.32 -0.38 -10.64
C LEU A 523 -25.43 -0.33 -9.41
N HIS A 524 -24.15 -0.54 -9.62
CA HIS A 524 -23.10 -0.52 -8.63
C HIS A 524 -22.02 0.46 -9.08
N GLU A 525 -21.52 1.26 -8.16
CA GLU A 525 -20.25 1.96 -8.37
C GLU A 525 -19.11 0.95 -8.33
N VAL A 526 -18.24 1.00 -9.33
CA VAL A 526 -17.14 0.05 -9.53
C VAL A 526 -15.85 0.81 -9.76
N GLU A 527 -14.82 0.48 -8.99
CA GLU A 527 -13.45 0.87 -9.25
C GLU A 527 -12.71 -0.30 -9.90
N LEU A 528 -12.22 -0.10 -11.11
CA LEU A 528 -11.35 -1.04 -11.80
C LEU A 528 -9.91 -0.58 -11.62
N VAL A 529 -9.19 -1.25 -10.73
CA VAL A 529 -7.79 -0.95 -10.38
C VAL A 529 -6.86 -2.12 -10.66
N ARG A 530 -7.44 -3.27 -11.00
CA ARG A 530 -6.71 -4.51 -11.31
C ARG A 530 -7.38 -5.24 -12.48
N PRO A 531 -6.63 -5.97 -13.30
CA PRO A 531 -7.21 -6.78 -14.38
C PRO A 531 -8.27 -7.80 -13.90
N GLN A 532 -8.15 -8.27 -12.67
CA GLN A 532 -9.05 -9.25 -12.05
C GLN A 532 -10.40 -8.67 -11.65
N ASP A 533 -10.54 -7.36 -11.55
CA ASP A 533 -11.78 -6.73 -11.07
C ASP A 533 -12.95 -6.99 -12.02
N ILE A 534 -12.70 -7.14 -13.33
CA ILE A 534 -13.71 -7.55 -14.32
C ILE A 534 -14.30 -8.94 -13.98
N THR A 535 -13.41 -9.92 -13.73
CA THR A 535 -13.86 -11.29 -13.43
C THR A 535 -14.49 -11.39 -12.05
N MET A 536 -14.02 -10.60 -11.10
CA MET A 536 -14.59 -10.55 -9.75
C MET A 536 -16.00 -9.95 -9.80
N LEU A 537 -16.20 -8.87 -10.53
CA LEU A 537 -17.51 -8.27 -10.73
C LEU A 537 -18.49 -9.27 -11.37
N ALA A 538 -18.04 -9.99 -12.40
CA ALA A 538 -18.86 -11.03 -13.06
C ALA A 538 -19.28 -12.14 -12.08
N GLN A 539 -18.39 -12.59 -11.20
CA GLN A 539 -18.72 -13.57 -10.18
C GLN A 539 -19.70 -13.02 -9.14
N ILE A 540 -19.52 -11.77 -8.69
CA ILE A 540 -20.39 -11.11 -7.72
C ILE A 540 -21.80 -10.92 -8.31
N LEU A 541 -21.90 -10.48 -9.55
CA LEU A 541 -23.17 -10.29 -10.22
C LEU A 541 -23.79 -11.61 -10.76
N GLY A 542 -22.99 -12.68 -10.83
CA GLY A 542 -23.44 -14.00 -11.33
C GLY A 542 -23.71 -14.02 -12.85
N THR A 543 -23.10 -13.13 -13.61
CA THR A 543 -23.20 -13.03 -15.07
C THR A 543 -21.96 -12.38 -15.66
N GLU A 544 -21.57 -12.77 -16.88
CA GLU A 544 -20.55 -12.11 -17.69
C GLU A 544 -21.15 -10.95 -18.54
N ASP A 545 -22.49 -10.89 -18.65
CA ASP A 545 -23.21 -9.87 -19.40
C ASP A 545 -23.48 -8.64 -18.51
N ILE A 546 -22.49 -7.73 -18.51
CA ILE A 546 -22.43 -6.54 -17.66
C ILE A 546 -22.30 -5.30 -18.54
N SER A 547 -23.18 -4.32 -18.31
CA SER A 547 -23.11 -3.00 -18.92
C SER A 547 -22.41 -2.02 -17.99
N TYR A 548 -21.43 -1.30 -18.52
CA TYR A 548 -20.70 -0.22 -17.85
C TYR A 548 -21.25 1.12 -18.36
N VAL A 549 -22.32 1.59 -17.72
CA VAL A 549 -23.09 2.75 -18.20
C VAL A 549 -22.47 4.10 -17.79
N GLY A 550 -21.61 4.09 -16.77
CA GLY A 550 -20.96 5.28 -16.26
C GLY A 550 -21.89 6.24 -15.50
N PHE A 551 -21.33 7.37 -15.08
CA PHE A 551 -22.06 8.48 -14.47
C PHE A 551 -22.81 9.28 -15.55
N PRO A 552 -23.90 9.96 -15.21
CA PRO A 552 -24.63 10.77 -16.20
C PRO A 552 -23.77 11.94 -16.70
N THR A 553 -23.85 12.21 -18.00
CA THR A 553 -23.11 13.30 -18.65
C THR A 553 -24.08 14.28 -19.31
N VAL A 554 -23.59 15.50 -19.61
CA VAL A 554 -24.39 16.55 -20.27
C VAL A 554 -24.96 16.09 -21.62
N ASP A 555 -24.20 15.33 -22.39
CA ASP A 555 -24.50 14.91 -23.75
C ASP A 555 -24.90 13.43 -23.88
N GLY A 556 -25.08 12.74 -22.77
CA GLY A 556 -25.51 11.33 -22.74
C GLY A 556 -24.43 10.33 -23.18
N ARG A 557 -23.16 10.73 -23.24
CA ARG A 557 -22.04 9.80 -23.48
C ARG A 557 -21.81 8.88 -22.29
N ALA A 558 -21.02 7.83 -22.49
CA ALA A 558 -20.50 7.03 -21.40
C ALA A 558 -19.64 7.90 -20.46
N GLY A 559 -20.04 7.97 -19.21
CA GLY A 559 -19.40 8.78 -18.17
C GLY A 559 -18.54 7.96 -17.23
N SER A 560 -17.62 7.12 -17.76
CA SER A 560 -16.61 6.47 -16.91
C SER A 560 -15.54 7.48 -16.60
N LEU A 561 -15.19 7.57 -15.30
CA LEU A 561 -14.20 8.52 -14.78
C LEU A 561 -12.83 7.89 -14.85
N LEU A 562 -11.89 8.57 -15.54
CA LEU A 562 -10.48 8.24 -15.54
C LEU A 562 -9.83 8.98 -14.39
N GLU A 563 -9.26 8.23 -13.49
CA GLU A 563 -8.59 8.76 -12.30
C GLU A 563 -7.13 8.31 -12.25
N ASP A 564 -6.31 9.13 -11.62
CA ASP A 564 -4.95 8.80 -11.26
C ASP A 564 -4.93 7.92 -10.00
N CYS A 565 -4.04 6.96 -9.96
CA CYS A 565 -3.77 6.12 -8.80
C CYS A 565 -2.69 6.68 -7.86
N GLY A 566 -2.60 8.01 -7.73
CA GLY A 566 -1.71 8.67 -6.76
C GLY A 566 -0.26 8.82 -7.21
N GLY A 567 -0.04 8.97 -8.51
CA GLY A 567 1.29 9.14 -9.08
C GLY A 567 1.36 10.15 -10.24
N THR A 568 0.47 11.14 -10.28
CA THR A 568 0.53 12.19 -11.31
C THR A 568 1.72 13.09 -11.05
N CYS A 569 2.73 12.96 -11.89
CA CYS A 569 4.00 13.64 -11.76
C CYS A 569 4.11 14.83 -12.71
N ALA A 570 4.48 15.98 -12.17
CA ALA A 570 4.80 17.21 -12.90
C ALA A 570 6.26 17.61 -12.65
N ILE A 571 6.84 18.34 -13.58
CA ILE A 571 8.18 18.94 -13.44
C ILE A 571 8.01 20.43 -13.12
N SER A 572 8.73 20.92 -12.13
CA SER A 572 8.77 22.36 -11.84
C SER A 572 9.40 23.13 -12.98
N ALA A 573 8.73 24.20 -13.45
CA ALA A 573 9.29 25.09 -14.47
C ALA A 573 10.62 25.72 -14.02
N LYS A 574 10.90 25.79 -12.70
CA LYS A 574 12.12 26.34 -12.10
C LYS A 574 13.21 25.29 -11.84
N SER A 575 12.94 24.01 -12.05
CA SER A 575 13.95 22.96 -11.85
C SER A 575 15.18 23.21 -12.72
N LYS A 576 16.34 22.92 -12.16
CA LYS A 576 17.64 22.91 -12.87
C LYS A 576 17.98 21.53 -13.43
N HIS A 577 17.20 20.52 -13.07
CA HIS A 577 17.40 19.10 -13.38
C HIS A 577 16.27 18.56 -14.26
N LYS A 578 15.80 19.38 -15.23
CA LYS A 578 14.61 19.03 -16.04
C LYS A 578 14.76 17.74 -16.85
N GLU A 579 15.94 17.53 -17.46
CA GLU A 579 16.23 16.31 -18.23
C GLU A 579 16.23 15.06 -17.35
N GLN A 580 16.81 15.15 -16.15
CA GLN A 580 16.83 14.06 -15.20
C GLN A 580 15.46 13.82 -14.56
N ALA A 581 14.71 14.90 -14.34
CA ALA A 581 13.32 14.83 -13.90
C ALA A 581 12.44 14.14 -14.96
N TRP A 582 12.67 14.46 -16.26
CA TRP A 582 12.00 13.75 -17.36
C TRP A 582 12.37 12.27 -17.40
N ALA A 583 13.65 11.91 -17.28
CA ALA A 583 14.06 10.51 -17.22
C ALA A 583 13.38 9.74 -16.06
N PHE A 584 13.04 10.41 -14.96
CA PHE A 584 12.21 9.81 -13.92
C PHE A 584 10.74 9.67 -14.35
N VAL A 585 10.16 10.67 -15.01
CA VAL A 585 8.78 10.58 -15.54
C VAL A 585 8.68 9.46 -16.59
N GLU A 586 9.65 9.33 -17.48
CA GLU A 586 9.76 8.21 -18.43
C GLU A 586 9.79 6.85 -17.69
N LEU A 587 10.62 6.73 -16.65
CA LEU A 587 10.66 5.53 -15.82
C LEU A 587 9.31 5.27 -15.12
N LEU A 588 8.61 6.31 -14.68
CA LEU A 588 7.27 6.19 -14.07
C LEU A 588 6.24 5.65 -15.08
N LEU A 589 6.35 6.01 -16.34
CA LEU A 589 5.48 5.53 -17.42
C LEU A 589 5.82 4.10 -17.88
N THR A 590 7.11 3.75 -17.94
CA THR A 590 7.61 2.51 -18.55
C THR A 590 8.03 1.45 -17.55
N GLY A 591 8.29 1.81 -16.29
CA GLY A 591 8.83 0.95 -15.23
C GLY A 591 7.84 -0.05 -14.65
N TRP A 592 6.82 -0.45 -15.41
CA TRP A 592 5.89 -1.50 -15.07
C TRP A 592 6.50 -2.87 -15.35
N GLU A 593 7.25 -3.37 -14.38
CA GLU A 593 7.74 -4.73 -14.44
C GLU A 593 6.63 -5.73 -14.07
N ASN A 594 6.95 -6.98 -14.13
CA ASN A 594 6.08 -8.13 -13.97
C ASN A 594 4.84 -7.92 -13.10
N PRO A 595 3.63 -8.22 -13.61
CA PRO A 595 2.44 -8.21 -12.78
C PRO A 595 2.64 -9.13 -11.58
N PRO A 596 2.21 -8.70 -10.39
CA PRO A 596 2.42 -9.45 -9.17
C PRO A 596 1.71 -10.81 -9.25
N LYS A 597 2.44 -11.88 -8.92
CA LYS A 597 1.94 -13.26 -8.94
C LYS A 597 1.37 -13.73 -7.60
N SER A 598 1.37 -12.87 -6.57
CA SER A 598 0.83 -13.18 -5.25
C SER A 598 -0.24 -12.18 -4.83
N TYR A 599 -1.19 -12.62 -4.02
CA TYR A 599 -2.24 -11.74 -3.50
C TYR A 599 -1.70 -10.58 -2.66
N SER A 600 -0.66 -10.81 -1.88
CA SER A 600 -0.02 -9.76 -1.08
C SER A 600 0.61 -8.67 -1.95
N ALA A 601 1.23 -9.08 -3.05
CA ALA A 601 1.80 -8.13 -4.01
C ALA A 601 0.72 -7.39 -4.82
N LEU A 602 -0.43 -8.05 -5.12
CA LEU A 602 -1.60 -7.41 -5.74
C LEU A 602 -2.23 -6.33 -4.88
N LYS A 603 -2.23 -6.48 -3.55
CA LYS A 603 -2.72 -5.42 -2.65
C LYS A 603 -1.93 -4.13 -2.78
N GLY A 604 -0.64 -4.21 -3.09
CA GLY A 604 0.25 -3.06 -3.22
C GLY A 604 0.22 -2.37 -4.58
N THR A 605 -0.13 -3.08 -5.66
CA THR A 605 -0.09 -2.52 -7.03
C THR A 605 -1.51 -2.22 -7.50
N LYS A 606 -1.85 -0.94 -7.53
CA LYS A 606 -3.15 -0.45 -8.04
C LYS A 606 -2.92 0.32 -9.34
N GLY A 607 -3.90 0.23 -10.25
CA GLY A 607 -3.94 0.95 -11.50
C GLY A 607 -3.39 0.19 -12.70
N PHE A 608 -3.52 0.83 -13.85
CA PHE A 608 -3.11 0.34 -15.15
C PHE A 608 -2.03 1.26 -15.72
N PRO A 609 -1.05 0.73 -16.48
CA PRO A 609 -0.03 1.56 -17.11
C PRO A 609 -0.65 2.62 -18.01
N THR A 610 -0.12 3.84 -17.94
CA THR A 610 -0.57 4.98 -18.74
C THR A 610 -0.04 4.92 -20.15
N GLU A 611 1.25 4.55 -20.32
CA GLU A 611 1.90 4.41 -21.62
C GLU A 611 1.38 3.17 -22.36
N LEU A 612 1.01 3.35 -23.65
CA LEU A 612 0.29 2.33 -24.43
C LEU A 612 1.09 1.05 -24.66
N GLY A 613 2.35 1.15 -25.05
CA GLY A 613 3.22 -0.01 -25.26
C GLY A 613 3.50 -0.78 -23.98
N THR A 614 3.65 -0.07 -22.86
CA THR A 614 3.81 -0.67 -21.54
C THR A 614 2.53 -1.36 -21.09
N ARG A 615 1.36 -0.75 -21.33
CA ARG A 615 0.04 -1.30 -21.05
C ARG A 615 -0.21 -2.59 -21.83
N GLU A 616 0.17 -2.60 -23.12
CA GLU A 616 0.07 -3.81 -23.96
C GLU A 616 0.95 -4.96 -23.40
N ARG A 617 2.21 -4.68 -23.09
CA ARG A 617 3.13 -5.66 -22.48
C ARG A 617 2.62 -6.16 -21.13
N TYR A 618 2.10 -5.26 -20.29
CA TYR A 618 1.56 -5.61 -18.98
C TYR A 618 0.35 -6.55 -19.11
N PHE A 619 -0.62 -6.23 -19.98
CA PHE A 619 -1.79 -7.07 -20.18
C PHE A 619 -1.46 -8.41 -20.84
N ALA A 620 -0.56 -8.44 -21.82
CA ALA A 620 -0.08 -9.69 -22.39
C ALA A 620 0.50 -10.61 -21.32
N LYS A 621 1.28 -10.05 -20.39
CA LYS A 621 1.92 -10.84 -19.35
C LYS A 621 0.98 -11.28 -18.24
N VAL A 622 0.03 -10.43 -17.81
CA VAL A 622 -0.94 -10.79 -16.77
C VAL A 622 -1.92 -11.87 -17.26
N SER A 623 -2.12 -11.99 -18.57
CA SER A 623 -2.99 -12.98 -19.21
C SER A 623 -2.26 -14.28 -19.60
N GLU A 624 -0.98 -14.42 -19.24
CA GLU A 624 -0.23 -15.67 -19.51
C GLU A 624 -0.82 -16.83 -18.70
N ASN A 625 -1.04 -17.96 -19.38
CA ASN A 625 -1.51 -19.22 -18.77
C ASN A 625 -2.83 -19.09 -17.97
N PRO A 626 -3.92 -18.63 -18.58
CA PRO A 626 -5.19 -18.41 -17.90
C PRO A 626 -5.89 -19.72 -17.48
N TYR A 627 -5.40 -20.88 -17.92
CA TYR A 627 -5.99 -22.18 -17.66
C TYR A 627 -5.07 -23.08 -16.84
N ARG A 628 -5.66 -23.98 -16.08
CA ARG A 628 -4.93 -25.03 -15.36
C ARG A 628 -4.41 -26.08 -16.32
N ILE A 629 -3.14 -26.44 -16.17
CA ILE A 629 -2.46 -27.46 -16.95
C ILE A 629 -2.26 -28.70 -16.07
N GLY A 630 -2.60 -29.89 -16.61
CA GLY A 630 -2.39 -31.17 -15.98
C GLY A 630 -0.92 -31.61 -16.00
N GLU A 631 -0.61 -32.72 -15.31
CA GLU A 631 0.73 -33.31 -15.30
C GLU A 631 1.17 -33.78 -16.70
N ASP A 632 0.20 -34.03 -17.61
CA ASP A 632 0.43 -34.41 -19.01
C ASP A 632 0.70 -33.21 -19.94
N GLY A 633 0.67 -31.99 -19.42
CA GLY A 633 0.84 -30.74 -20.19
C GLY A 633 -0.42 -30.26 -20.92
N GLU A 634 -1.57 -30.93 -20.76
CA GLU A 634 -2.83 -30.57 -21.39
C GLU A 634 -3.70 -29.71 -20.46
N ILE A 635 -4.58 -28.88 -21.07
CA ILE A 635 -5.52 -28.04 -20.31
C ILE A 635 -6.55 -28.94 -19.59
N ILE A 636 -6.72 -28.74 -18.29
CA ILE A 636 -7.73 -29.45 -17.50
C ILE A 636 -9.11 -28.95 -17.90
N MET A 637 -10.01 -29.89 -18.24
CA MET A 637 -11.40 -29.59 -18.61
C MET A 637 -12.34 -29.95 -17.46
N GLU A 638 -13.26 -29.03 -17.12
CA GLU A 638 -14.33 -29.25 -16.15
C GLU A 638 -15.68 -28.92 -16.79
N GLY A 639 -16.60 -29.89 -16.81
CA GLY A 639 -17.91 -29.72 -17.45
C GLY A 639 -17.86 -29.39 -18.94
N GLY A 640 -16.78 -29.75 -19.64
CA GLY A 640 -16.58 -29.48 -21.08
C GLY A 640 -16.01 -28.07 -21.37
N LYS A 641 -15.65 -27.31 -20.36
CA LYS A 641 -14.98 -26.01 -20.50
C LYS A 641 -13.55 -26.08 -19.92
N PRO A 642 -12.59 -25.29 -20.47
CA PRO A 642 -11.26 -25.13 -19.87
C PRO A 642 -11.37 -24.62 -18.43
N MET A 643 -10.68 -25.27 -17.50
CA MET A 643 -10.64 -24.84 -16.09
C MET A 643 -9.71 -23.64 -15.94
N ARG A 644 -10.24 -22.51 -15.52
CA ARG A 644 -9.43 -21.29 -15.31
C ARG A 644 -8.43 -21.46 -14.15
N TYR A 645 -7.28 -20.85 -14.28
CA TYR A 645 -6.30 -20.78 -13.21
C TYR A 645 -6.63 -19.66 -12.24
N ALA A 646 -6.92 -20.02 -10.99
CA ALA A 646 -7.10 -19.09 -9.88
C ALA A 646 -5.87 -19.17 -8.97
N TYR A 647 -5.18 -18.08 -8.76
CA TYR A 647 -4.00 -18.02 -7.90
C TYR A 647 -4.35 -17.59 -6.45
N HIS A 648 -5.57 -17.07 -6.23
CA HIS A 648 -6.07 -16.73 -4.91
C HIS A 648 -7.59 -16.87 -4.83
N THR A 649 -8.09 -16.96 -3.60
CA THR A 649 -9.53 -16.99 -3.31
C THR A 649 -9.82 -16.10 -2.11
N ALA A 650 -10.80 -15.21 -2.24
CA ALA A 650 -11.36 -14.47 -1.12
C ALA A 650 -12.74 -15.01 -0.79
N SER A 651 -13.08 -15.01 0.51
CA SER A 651 -14.36 -15.52 0.98
C SER A 651 -14.97 -14.54 1.98
N SER A 652 -16.26 -14.23 1.81
CA SER A 652 -17.10 -13.63 2.82
C SER A 652 -17.96 -14.69 3.50
N ARG A 653 -18.85 -14.30 4.42
CA ARG A 653 -19.82 -15.22 5.05
C ARG A 653 -20.82 -15.85 4.05
N THR A 654 -21.04 -15.21 2.92
CA THR A 654 -22.09 -15.56 1.96
C THR A 654 -21.59 -15.91 0.57
N MET A 655 -20.32 -15.58 0.23
CA MET A 655 -19.78 -15.72 -1.11
C MET A 655 -18.30 -16.06 -1.09
N GLN A 656 -17.86 -16.81 -2.11
CA GLN A 656 -16.47 -17.06 -2.43
C GLN A 656 -16.18 -16.53 -3.83
N VAL A 657 -15.09 -15.75 -3.97
CA VAL A 657 -14.64 -15.17 -5.23
C VAL A 657 -13.22 -15.62 -5.52
N PHE A 658 -12.99 -15.97 -6.77
CA PHE A 658 -11.71 -16.47 -7.27
C PHE A 658 -10.97 -15.36 -8.03
N PHE A 659 -9.70 -15.18 -7.75
CA PHE A 659 -8.81 -14.30 -8.50
C PHE A 659 -8.23 -15.08 -9.67
N TYR A 660 -8.94 -15.05 -10.78
CA TYR A 660 -8.49 -15.72 -12.00
C TYR A 660 -7.42 -14.93 -12.74
N THR A 661 -6.50 -15.64 -13.40
CA THR A 661 -5.70 -15.03 -14.47
C THR A 661 -6.67 -14.50 -15.53
N PRO A 662 -6.57 -13.19 -15.90
CA PRO A 662 -7.46 -12.59 -16.88
C PRO A 662 -7.36 -13.26 -18.25
N LEU A 663 -8.46 -13.28 -18.98
CA LEU A 663 -8.48 -13.65 -20.40
C LEU A 663 -8.13 -12.42 -21.26
N PRO A 664 -7.59 -12.60 -22.48
CA PRO A 664 -7.34 -11.47 -23.38
C PRO A 664 -8.57 -10.58 -23.61
N GLU A 665 -9.76 -11.17 -23.80
CA GLU A 665 -11.01 -10.43 -23.98
C GLU A 665 -11.41 -9.58 -22.76
N GLU A 666 -11.02 -9.98 -21.56
CA GLU A 666 -11.26 -9.21 -20.32
C GLU A 666 -10.29 -8.01 -20.23
N THR A 667 -9.04 -8.18 -20.64
CA THR A 667 -8.08 -7.07 -20.72
C THR A 667 -8.39 -6.11 -21.88
N ASP A 668 -8.89 -6.60 -23.00
CA ASP A 668 -9.37 -5.77 -24.12
C ASP A 668 -10.54 -4.88 -23.70
N LEU A 669 -11.47 -5.42 -22.87
CA LEU A 669 -12.55 -4.62 -22.30
C LEU A 669 -12.01 -3.49 -21.41
N ILE A 670 -11.00 -3.76 -20.57
CA ILE A 670 -10.37 -2.73 -19.74
C ILE A 670 -9.72 -1.66 -20.61
N CYS A 671 -9.01 -2.04 -21.68
CA CYS A 671 -8.43 -1.08 -22.62
C CYS A 671 -9.53 -0.19 -23.25
N THR A 672 -10.64 -0.80 -23.67
CA THR A 672 -11.77 -0.06 -24.24
C THR A 672 -12.36 0.94 -23.24
N LEU A 673 -12.50 0.53 -21.97
CA LEU A 673 -12.98 1.41 -20.91
C LEU A 673 -11.98 2.53 -20.61
N LEU A 674 -10.68 2.25 -20.52
CA LEU A 674 -9.63 3.25 -20.33
C LEU A 674 -9.64 4.30 -21.44
N ASP A 675 -9.69 3.87 -22.71
CA ASP A 675 -9.63 4.76 -23.87
C ASP A 675 -10.92 5.58 -24.06
N SER A 676 -12.06 5.12 -23.54
CA SER A 676 -13.35 5.84 -23.57
C SER A 676 -13.63 6.67 -22.32
N SER A 677 -12.85 6.49 -21.25
CA SER A 677 -13.00 7.23 -19.99
C SER A 677 -12.43 8.66 -20.10
N THR A 678 -12.95 9.57 -19.29
CA THR A 678 -12.47 10.94 -19.24
C THR A 678 -12.29 11.41 -17.79
N THR A 679 -11.50 12.45 -17.57
CA THR A 679 -11.35 13.06 -16.25
C THR A 679 -12.46 14.09 -15.99
N ALA A 680 -12.87 14.23 -14.73
CA ALA A 680 -13.74 15.32 -14.31
C ALA A 680 -12.85 16.55 -14.00
N ARG A 681 -12.96 17.61 -14.79
CA ARG A 681 -12.22 18.86 -14.57
C ARG A 681 -12.89 19.73 -13.51
N GLY A 682 -12.08 20.32 -12.63
CA GLY A 682 -12.52 21.38 -11.69
C GLY A 682 -13.41 20.91 -10.53
N GLY A 683 -13.45 19.59 -10.27
CA GLY A 683 -14.46 18.99 -9.41
C GLY A 683 -14.23 19.08 -7.91
N GLY A 684 -13.02 18.94 -7.41
CA GLY A 684 -12.77 18.59 -6.01
C GLY A 684 -13.24 19.62 -5.00
N GLN A 685 -12.81 20.86 -5.12
CA GLN A 685 -13.17 21.89 -4.13
C GLN A 685 -14.65 22.29 -4.20
N ILE A 686 -15.20 22.42 -5.42
CA ILE A 686 -16.63 22.73 -5.60
C ILE A 686 -17.48 21.56 -5.13
N SER A 687 -17.14 20.33 -5.48
CA SER A 687 -17.83 19.12 -5.01
C SER A 687 -17.79 19.03 -3.47
N SER A 688 -16.65 19.35 -2.85
CA SER A 688 -16.50 19.42 -1.40
C SER A 688 -17.44 20.46 -0.76
N ILE A 689 -17.50 21.67 -1.33
CA ILE A 689 -18.41 22.73 -0.87
C ILE A 689 -19.86 22.26 -1.00
N VAL A 690 -20.24 21.69 -2.15
CA VAL A 690 -21.59 21.19 -2.40
C VAL A 690 -21.97 20.10 -1.41
N ALA A 691 -21.10 19.11 -1.21
CA ALA A 691 -21.34 17.98 -0.29
C ALA A 691 -21.53 18.48 1.15
N GLN A 692 -20.63 19.37 1.63
CA GLN A 692 -20.70 19.92 2.99
C GLN A 692 -22.01 20.66 3.27
N GLU A 693 -22.45 21.54 2.34
CA GLU A 693 -23.69 22.30 2.53
C GLU A 693 -24.93 21.42 2.33
N ALA A 694 -24.91 20.52 1.34
CA ALA A 694 -26.02 19.60 1.05
C ALA A 694 -26.34 18.67 2.24
N ALA A 695 -25.33 18.28 3.03
CA ALA A 695 -25.51 17.48 4.24
C ALA A 695 -26.50 18.11 5.23
N SER A 696 -26.58 19.45 5.31
CA SER A 696 -27.53 20.16 6.17
C SER A 696 -28.98 20.09 5.66
N TYR A 697 -29.19 19.97 4.36
CA TYR A 697 -30.50 19.67 3.76
C TYR A 697 -30.88 18.20 3.97
N PHE A 698 -29.97 17.27 3.68
CA PHE A 698 -30.23 15.84 3.81
C PHE A 698 -30.49 15.41 5.27
N SER A 699 -29.92 16.11 6.24
CA SER A 699 -30.24 15.93 7.67
C SER A 699 -31.51 16.66 8.14
N GLY A 700 -32.22 17.37 7.24
CA GLY A 700 -33.44 18.10 7.57
C GLY A 700 -33.25 19.40 8.36
N GLN A 701 -32.02 19.92 8.46
CA GLN A 701 -31.72 21.15 9.21
C GLN A 701 -32.05 22.41 8.44
N LYS A 702 -31.97 22.37 7.10
CA LYS A 702 -32.22 23.53 6.21
C LYS A 702 -33.10 23.10 5.03
N THR A 703 -33.68 24.10 4.34
CA THR A 703 -34.42 23.82 3.08
C THR A 703 -33.46 23.71 1.90
N ALA A 704 -33.86 23.05 0.81
CA ALA A 704 -33.08 22.95 -0.44
C ALA A 704 -32.68 24.36 -0.96
N THR A 705 -33.59 25.32 -0.92
CA THR A 705 -33.35 26.71 -1.37
C THR A 705 -32.31 27.43 -0.49
N ASP A 706 -32.36 27.24 0.85
CA ASP A 706 -31.36 27.82 1.75
C ASP A 706 -29.97 27.25 1.48
N VAL A 707 -29.86 25.93 1.28
CA VAL A 707 -28.62 25.26 0.97
C VAL A 707 -28.09 25.68 -0.40
N ALA A 708 -28.94 25.72 -1.43
CA ALA A 708 -28.59 26.22 -2.75
C ALA A 708 -27.97 27.63 -2.69
N THR A 709 -28.55 28.50 -1.87
CA THR A 709 -28.03 29.87 -1.65
C THR A 709 -26.65 29.84 -0.95
N LEU A 710 -26.44 28.95 0.02
CA LEU A 710 -25.13 28.82 0.69
C LEU A 710 -24.06 28.30 -0.26
N ILE A 711 -24.38 27.27 -1.05
CA ILE A 711 -23.50 26.73 -2.09
C ILE A 711 -23.13 27.82 -3.07
N GLN A 712 -24.13 28.56 -3.61
CA GLN A 712 -23.94 29.70 -4.52
C GLN A 712 -22.91 30.69 -3.97
N ASN A 713 -23.09 31.14 -2.72
CA ASN A 713 -22.23 32.13 -2.11
C ASN A 713 -20.80 31.62 -1.90
N ARG A 714 -20.65 30.39 -1.41
CA ARG A 714 -19.32 29.81 -1.17
C ARG A 714 -18.56 29.52 -2.47
N VAL A 715 -19.25 28.98 -3.48
CA VAL A 715 -18.64 28.72 -4.80
C VAL A 715 -18.30 30.03 -5.51
N SER A 716 -19.16 31.06 -5.43
CA SER A 716 -18.83 32.39 -5.98
C SER A 716 -17.56 32.97 -5.38
N ILE A 717 -17.40 32.90 -4.04
CA ILE A 717 -16.16 33.35 -3.37
C ILE A 717 -14.95 32.53 -3.86
N TYR A 718 -15.09 31.23 -3.93
CA TYR A 718 -14.01 30.35 -4.42
C TYR A 718 -13.58 30.70 -5.85
N LEU A 719 -14.53 30.92 -6.75
CA LEU A 719 -14.25 31.31 -8.14
C LEU A 719 -13.60 32.72 -8.24
N GLU A 720 -13.98 33.65 -7.36
CA GLU A 720 -13.35 34.98 -7.28
C GLU A 720 -11.89 34.89 -6.78
N GLU A 721 -11.58 33.95 -5.91
CA GLU A 721 -10.21 33.70 -5.39
C GLU A 721 -9.28 33.04 -6.42
N GLN A 722 -9.83 32.39 -7.46
CA GLN A 722 -9.08 31.81 -8.55
C GLN A 722 -8.69 32.84 -9.65
N ASN A 723 -9.22 34.07 -9.60
CA ASN A 723 -8.89 35.19 -10.51
C ASN A 723 -7.46 35.80 -10.23
#